data_f1171cdb0b28c59d5557d92e66423e32
#
_entry.id   f1171cdb0b28c59d5557d92e66423e32
#
_cell.length_a   1.000
_cell.length_b   1.000
_cell.length_c   1.000
_cell.angle_alpha   90.00
_cell.angle_beta   90.00
_cell.angle_gamma   90.00
#
_symmetry.space_group_name_H-M   'P 1'
#
loop_
_entity.id
_entity.type
_entity.pdbx_description
1 polymer ?
#
loop_
_entity_poly.entity_id
_entity_poly.type
_entity_poly.pdbx_seq_one_letter_code
_entity_poly.pdbx_strand_id
1 'polypeptide(L)'
;MDYNQTLNLPKTDFPMRAGLPKREPEFLARWEANDQYKKLMDHNDGKPLFVLHDGPPYANGDIHIGHALNKTLKDFIVRYKNMTGFKSPYVPGWDTHGLPTELAARKKAGISAETNISDLELRKICRDTALGFVDIQRESFKRLGVIGEWDNPYITLKKEFEEEQIKVFATMANKGYIYKGLKPVYWCPDCNTALAEAEIEYAEDPCHSIYVKFNVTDDLGKLTAMGADLSKTYFVIWTTTTWTLPANVAICVGPDFEYSLIKSGDEYYVMATDLAASAMEAKGVSDYETLGVIKGSELEYMKTQHPFIDRTSLVIVGDHVTLESGTGCVHTAPGHGIEDFVVCKNYPEIPIIVPVDAKGRLTEEAGMFAGLTTEEANKPIALHLEKIGALFALKKIEHQYPHCWRCHKPVIFRATSQWFCSVDDFKDDAVKAAEDVKWFPEWGKDRLQSMVKERADWCISRQRKWGVPIPVVYCQDCGKEIIDNDIMMKVSKIFGEEGSDAWFAHDTEYFLPEGFKCPHCGSAKGFDKEKDIMDVWFDSGSSHAAVCARRKYLKVPADVYLEGADQYRGWFQSSLLTSVAGGHGAPYKQIITHGWTVDGEGKKMSKSLGNGIAPQEIISKYGADILRLWVASADYHADIRISPEILKQISDNYRKLRNTARYCLSNLYDFDPDKDMVSNDELEELDKYALMKLDEVIKIARDAFEVYDYHTAAHSLHNFCVVEMSNFYFDVFKDRLYTSAPQSKTRRAAQTVLYKVLDALTLVLTPILAFTADEIWQSMPHDKSRNGESPLFNEIPQPDFIEADSDFIAKWDRIHAVRFDVQKALELARNEKIIGKPLEAKVSLYADGELYDFLKSVEAQLPEIFITSGVSVEKGEGEVKGDVEGLSITVSKADGEKCERCWKFSYTVGQDANHPTLCAHCSQVMKELSL
;
A
#
# COMPACT_ATOMS: atom_id res chain seq x y z
N MET A 1 -42.75 -22.17 44.67
CA MET A 1 -42.68 -21.40 43.40
C MET A 1 -41.26 -21.54 42.85
N ASP A 2 -41.10 -21.75 41.54
CA ASP A 2 -39.77 -21.71 40.94
C ASP A 2 -39.41 -20.28 40.58
N TYR A 3 -38.62 -19.64 41.42
CA TYR A 3 -38.26 -18.23 41.26
C TYR A 3 -37.36 -17.98 40.05
N ASN A 4 -36.74 -19.01 39.44
CA ASN A 4 -35.94 -18.83 38.24
C ASN A 4 -36.77 -18.31 37.05
N GLN A 5 -38.08 -18.66 37.01
CA GLN A 5 -39.01 -18.21 35.98
C GLN A 5 -39.38 -16.72 36.10
N THR A 6 -39.06 -16.09 37.21
CA THR A 6 -39.29 -14.63 37.44
C THR A 6 -38.06 -13.77 37.11
N LEU A 7 -36.97 -14.38 36.69
CA LEU A 7 -35.76 -13.65 36.29
C LEU A 7 -35.84 -13.16 34.85
N ASN A 8 -35.29 -11.96 34.61
CA ASN A 8 -35.17 -11.38 33.26
C ASN A 8 -33.94 -12.00 32.57
N LEU A 9 -34.01 -13.27 32.19
CA LEU A 9 -32.89 -13.95 31.55
C LEU A 9 -32.67 -13.45 30.12
N PRO A 10 -31.42 -13.40 29.64
CA PRO A 10 -31.05 -12.93 28.28
C PRO A 10 -31.76 -13.75 27.19
N LYS A 11 -32.30 -13.05 26.16
CA LYS A 11 -32.96 -13.65 24.99
C LYS A 11 -32.51 -12.94 23.73
N THR A 12 -32.15 -13.70 22.68
CA THR A 12 -31.80 -13.11 21.36
C THR A 12 -31.82 -14.16 20.27
N ASP A 13 -32.28 -13.76 19.09
CA ASP A 13 -32.17 -14.53 17.85
C ASP A 13 -30.80 -14.33 17.16
N PHE A 14 -30.00 -13.38 17.66
CA PHE A 14 -28.65 -13.14 17.13
C PHE A 14 -27.78 -14.39 17.32
N PRO A 15 -27.25 -14.99 16.23
CA PRO A 15 -26.63 -16.30 16.31
C PRO A 15 -25.34 -16.30 17.12
N MET A 16 -25.14 -17.35 17.92
CA MET A 16 -23.89 -17.50 18.69
C MET A 16 -22.67 -17.67 17.82
N ARG A 17 -22.80 -18.41 16.72
CA ARG A 17 -21.73 -18.58 15.72
C ARG A 17 -21.95 -17.60 14.57
N ALA A 18 -20.90 -16.84 14.22
CA ALA A 18 -20.97 -15.85 13.14
C ALA A 18 -21.29 -16.48 11.78
N GLY A 19 -20.66 -17.61 11.44
CA GLY A 19 -20.87 -18.29 10.16
C GLY A 19 -20.53 -17.40 8.95
N LEU A 20 -19.61 -16.45 9.10
CA LEU A 20 -19.27 -15.41 8.13
C LEU A 20 -19.17 -15.89 6.68
N PRO A 21 -18.42 -16.98 6.35
CA PRO A 21 -18.29 -17.43 4.95
C PRO A 21 -19.62 -17.71 4.25
N LYS A 22 -20.65 -18.14 5.01
CA LYS A 22 -21.97 -18.48 4.48
C LYS A 22 -22.94 -17.31 4.50
N ARG A 23 -22.82 -16.42 5.49
CA ARG A 23 -23.77 -15.33 5.73
C ARG A 23 -23.42 -14.04 5.03
N GLU A 24 -22.12 -13.72 4.89
CA GLU A 24 -21.67 -12.52 4.19
C GLU A 24 -22.25 -12.39 2.76
N PRO A 25 -22.34 -13.46 1.94
CA PRO A 25 -23.02 -13.38 0.65
C PRO A 25 -24.49 -12.94 0.70
N GLU A 26 -25.22 -13.27 1.77
CA GLU A 26 -26.62 -12.85 1.96
C GLU A 26 -26.70 -11.33 2.20
N PHE A 27 -25.75 -10.77 2.96
CA PHE A 27 -25.64 -9.32 3.16
C PHE A 27 -25.28 -8.60 1.87
N LEU A 28 -24.32 -9.11 1.09
CA LEU A 28 -23.99 -8.54 -0.22
C LEU A 28 -25.21 -8.50 -1.16
N ALA A 29 -25.92 -9.62 -1.27
CA ALA A 29 -27.10 -9.68 -2.11
C ALA A 29 -28.19 -8.68 -1.65
N ARG A 30 -28.32 -8.45 -0.33
CA ARG A 30 -29.24 -7.43 0.21
C ARG A 30 -28.77 -6.02 -0.12
N TRP A 31 -27.47 -5.72 0.02
CA TRP A 31 -26.91 -4.41 -0.31
C TRP A 31 -27.09 -4.07 -1.79
N GLU A 32 -26.87 -5.04 -2.67
CA GLU A 32 -27.12 -4.91 -4.11
C GLU A 32 -28.60 -4.71 -4.44
N ALA A 33 -29.49 -5.58 -3.89
CA ALA A 33 -30.92 -5.48 -4.15
C ALA A 33 -31.52 -4.15 -3.67
N ASN A 34 -30.91 -3.52 -2.67
CA ASN A 34 -31.35 -2.23 -2.12
C ASN A 34 -30.62 -1.01 -2.72
N ASP A 35 -29.74 -1.17 -3.72
CA ASP A 35 -28.90 -0.09 -4.25
C ASP A 35 -28.18 0.72 -3.15
N GLN A 36 -27.64 0.03 -2.14
CA GLN A 36 -27.17 0.65 -0.90
C GLN A 36 -26.12 1.75 -1.15
N TYR A 37 -25.19 1.53 -2.10
CA TYR A 37 -24.18 2.55 -2.41
C TYR A 37 -24.80 3.81 -3.03
N LYS A 38 -25.74 3.67 -3.95
CA LYS A 38 -26.45 4.82 -4.54
C LYS A 38 -27.23 5.59 -3.49
N LYS A 39 -27.99 4.87 -2.63
CA LYS A 39 -28.69 5.49 -1.52
C LYS A 39 -27.76 6.25 -0.56
N LEU A 40 -26.54 5.71 -0.30
CA LEU A 40 -25.53 6.40 0.51
C LEU A 40 -25.09 7.70 -0.14
N MET A 41 -24.85 7.70 -1.46
CA MET A 41 -24.48 8.91 -2.20
C MET A 41 -25.63 9.94 -2.23
N ASP A 42 -26.86 9.49 -2.36
CA ASP A 42 -28.05 10.36 -2.33
C ASP A 42 -28.30 10.90 -0.90
N HIS A 43 -28.12 10.08 0.14
CA HIS A 43 -28.23 10.46 1.55
C HIS A 43 -27.23 11.55 1.94
N ASN A 44 -26.00 11.48 1.40
CA ASN A 44 -24.94 12.44 1.68
C ASN A 44 -24.90 13.58 0.67
N ASP A 45 -25.91 13.73 -0.18
CA ASP A 45 -25.93 14.84 -1.14
C ASP A 45 -25.96 16.20 -0.44
N GLY A 46 -25.20 17.15 -0.97
CA GLY A 46 -25.00 18.48 -0.35
C GLY A 46 -23.96 18.55 0.77
N LYS A 47 -23.45 17.42 1.28
CA LYS A 47 -22.33 17.41 2.23
C LYS A 47 -21.01 17.75 1.53
N PRO A 48 -19.97 18.22 2.25
CA PRO A 48 -18.64 18.46 1.69
C PRO A 48 -18.08 17.21 0.99
N LEU A 49 -17.53 17.41 -0.21
CA LEU A 49 -16.99 16.32 -1.03
C LEU A 49 -15.61 15.90 -0.54
N PHE A 50 -15.42 14.60 -0.30
CA PHE A 50 -14.13 13.97 -0.01
C PHE A 50 -13.85 12.88 -1.04
N VAL A 51 -12.83 13.04 -1.87
CA VAL A 51 -12.49 12.15 -2.99
C VAL A 51 -11.25 11.35 -2.67
N LEU A 52 -11.42 10.03 -2.52
CA LEU A 52 -10.34 9.07 -2.63
C LEU A 52 -10.31 8.56 -4.08
N HIS A 53 -9.26 8.90 -4.82
CA HIS A 53 -9.08 8.39 -6.18
C HIS A 53 -8.38 7.04 -6.16
N ASP A 54 -8.93 6.07 -6.85
CA ASP A 54 -8.41 4.69 -6.88
C ASP A 54 -7.27 4.56 -7.88
N GLY A 55 -6.12 4.04 -7.46
CA GLY A 55 -5.09 3.58 -8.38
C GLY A 55 -5.53 2.29 -9.06
N PRO A 56 -5.45 2.22 -10.40
CA PRO A 56 -6.03 1.13 -11.15
C PRO A 56 -5.14 -0.12 -11.10
N PRO A 57 -5.57 -1.25 -10.54
CA PRO A 57 -4.85 -2.51 -10.66
C PRO A 57 -4.84 -3.01 -12.10
N TYR A 58 -3.82 -3.78 -12.48
CA TYR A 58 -3.77 -4.44 -13.78
C TYR A 58 -4.83 -5.53 -13.91
N ALA A 59 -5.55 -5.52 -15.03
CA ALA A 59 -6.55 -6.52 -15.38
C ALA A 59 -5.90 -7.75 -16.07
N ASN A 60 -5.07 -8.51 -15.34
CA ASN A 60 -4.26 -9.59 -15.92
C ASN A 60 -4.19 -10.88 -15.10
N GLY A 61 -5.01 -11.02 -14.05
CA GLY A 61 -5.06 -12.18 -13.17
C GLY A 61 -6.02 -12.01 -12.00
N ASP A 62 -6.09 -13.03 -11.14
CA ASP A 62 -6.84 -12.98 -9.89
C ASP A 62 -6.20 -12.01 -8.89
N ILE A 63 -7.00 -11.51 -7.94
CA ILE A 63 -6.49 -10.68 -6.86
C ILE A 63 -5.59 -11.48 -5.92
N HIS A 64 -4.56 -10.83 -5.39
CA HIS A 64 -3.72 -11.36 -4.33
C HIS A 64 -3.93 -10.61 -3.01
N ILE A 65 -3.29 -11.07 -1.95
CA ILE A 65 -3.50 -10.53 -0.59
C ILE A 65 -3.13 -9.02 -0.49
N GLY A 66 -2.16 -8.54 -1.27
CA GLY A 66 -1.83 -7.11 -1.36
C GLY A 66 -2.97 -6.28 -1.95
N HIS A 67 -3.70 -6.79 -2.95
CA HIS A 67 -4.91 -6.15 -3.46
C HIS A 67 -6.01 -6.09 -2.39
N ALA A 68 -6.18 -7.17 -1.61
CA ALA A 68 -7.15 -7.20 -0.53
C ALA A 68 -6.81 -6.20 0.58
N LEU A 69 -5.53 -6.08 0.96
CA LEU A 69 -5.04 -5.04 1.88
C LEU A 69 -5.38 -3.64 1.37
N ASN A 70 -4.97 -3.33 0.14
CA ASN A 70 -5.14 -2.02 -0.49
C ASN A 70 -6.61 -1.59 -0.56
N LYS A 71 -7.47 -2.44 -1.12
CA LYS A 71 -8.90 -2.12 -1.29
C LYS A 71 -9.64 -2.05 0.05
N THR A 72 -9.23 -2.84 1.03
CA THR A 72 -9.82 -2.79 2.38
C THR A 72 -9.46 -1.47 3.10
N LEU A 73 -8.21 -1.01 3.01
CA LEU A 73 -7.79 0.29 3.57
C LEU A 73 -8.56 1.45 2.94
N LYS A 74 -8.76 1.43 1.63
CA LYS A 74 -9.57 2.42 0.90
C LYS A 74 -11.03 2.42 1.37
N ASP A 75 -11.60 1.24 1.55
CA ASP A 75 -12.98 1.09 2.01
C ASP A 75 -13.16 1.63 3.45
N PHE A 76 -12.16 1.46 4.32
CA PHE A 76 -12.18 2.07 5.66
C PHE A 76 -12.34 3.60 5.57
N ILE A 77 -11.54 4.25 4.72
CA ILE A 77 -11.59 5.70 4.52
C ILE A 77 -12.95 6.12 3.97
N VAL A 78 -13.40 5.44 2.91
CA VAL A 78 -14.65 5.80 2.22
C VAL A 78 -15.86 5.66 3.15
N ARG A 79 -15.96 4.55 3.91
CA ARG A 79 -17.03 4.36 4.90
C ARG A 79 -16.95 5.38 6.01
N TYR A 80 -15.79 5.56 6.62
CA TYR A 80 -15.60 6.51 7.71
C TYR A 80 -15.97 7.94 7.30
N LYS A 81 -15.49 8.41 6.14
CA LYS A 81 -15.80 9.76 5.66
C LYS A 81 -17.29 9.94 5.35
N ASN A 82 -17.96 8.94 4.77
CA ASN A 82 -19.40 8.98 4.56
C ASN A 82 -20.20 9.01 5.86
N MET A 83 -19.65 8.49 6.96
CA MET A 83 -20.28 8.46 8.29
C MET A 83 -19.83 9.58 9.22
N THR A 84 -19.03 10.55 8.73
CA THR A 84 -18.50 11.68 9.51
C THR A 84 -18.72 13.04 8.82
N GLY A 85 -19.82 13.17 8.11
CA GLY A 85 -20.28 14.46 7.57
C GLY A 85 -19.76 14.79 6.18
N PHE A 86 -19.22 13.82 5.43
CA PHE A 86 -18.78 14.01 4.05
C PHE A 86 -19.64 13.19 3.06
N LYS A 87 -19.63 13.61 1.80
CA LYS A 87 -19.97 12.78 0.65
C LYS A 87 -18.67 12.24 0.06
N SER A 88 -18.42 10.95 0.21
CA SER A 88 -17.19 10.32 -0.25
C SER A 88 -17.49 9.27 -1.32
N PRO A 89 -17.59 9.67 -2.61
CA PRO A 89 -17.76 8.74 -3.71
C PRO A 89 -16.47 7.94 -3.95
N TYR A 90 -16.61 6.66 -4.27
CA TYR A 90 -15.51 5.80 -4.65
C TYR A 90 -15.76 5.19 -6.02
N VAL A 91 -14.91 5.55 -6.98
CA VAL A 91 -14.96 5.05 -8.36
C VAL A 91 -13.79 4.09 -8.53
N PRO A 92 -14.03 2.77 -8.52
CA PRO A 92 -12.97 1.79 -8.73
C PRO A 92 -12.42 1.89 -10.15
N GLY A 93 -11.11 1.61 -10.30
CA GLY A 93 -10.42 1.69 -11.58
C GLY A 93 -9.72 0.41 -11.99
N TRP A 94 -9.43 0.27 -13.29
CA TRP A 94 -8.60 -0.80 -13.85
C TRP A 94 -7.70 -0.27 -14.95
N ASP A 95 -6.41 -0.68 -14.88
CA ASP A 95 -5.45 -0.52 -15.94
C ASP A 95 -5.47 -1.76 -16.83
N THR A 96 -5.78 -1.57 -18.10
CA THR A 96 -6.10 -2.68 -19.03
C THR A 96 -5.15 -2.82 -20.19
N HIS A 97 -4.28 -1.83 -20.42
CA HIS A 97 -3.32 -1.80 -21.51
C HIS A 97 -1.93 -2.34 -21.13
N GLY A 98 -1.04 -2.33 -22.11
CA GLY A 98 0.39 -2.58 -21.95
C GLY A 98 0.79 -4.04 -21.98
N LEU A 99 2.09 -4.24 -21.83
CA LEU A 99 2.75 -5.53 -21.89
C LEU A 99 2.16 -6.60 -20.96
N PRO A 100 1.79 -6.28 -19.71
CA PRO A 100 1.26 -7.29 -18.79
C PRO A 100 0.00 -7.99 -19.31
N THR A 101 -0.93 -7.20 -19.80
CA THR A 101 -2.21 -7.71 -20.33
C THR A 101 -2.04 -8.37 -21.68
N GLU A 102 -1.19 -7.82 -22.58
CA GLU A 102 -0.91 -8.44 -23.88
C GLU A 102 -0.30 -9.84 -23.73
N LEU A 103 0.68 -10.01 -22.82
CA LEU A 103 1.28 -11.32 -22.56
C LEU A 103 0.28 -12.33 -21.98
N ALA A 104 -0.56 -11.88 -21.03
CA ALA A 104 -1.62 -12.72 -20.47
C ALA A 104 -2.62 -13.18 -21.54
N ALA A 105 -3.02 -12.25 -22.41
CA ALA A 105 -3.94 -12.52 -23.52
C ALA A 105 -3.34 -13.50 -24.54
N ARG A 106 -2.09 -13.27 -24.97
CA ARG A 106 -1.37 -14.18 -25.88
C ARG A 106 -1.23 -15.58 -25.29
N LYS A 107 -0.86 -15.69 -24.01
CA LYS A 107 -0.73 -16.98 -23.31
C LYS A 107 -2.08 -17.70 -23.25
N LYS A 108 -3.16 -16.99 -22.90
CA LYS A 108 -4.51 -17.56 -22.82
C LYS A 108 -5.02 -18.04 -24.17
N ALA A 109 -4.70 -17.32 -25.24
CA ALA A 109 -5.09 -17.64 -26.62
C ALA A 109 -4.12 -18.62 -27.32
N GLY A 110 -3.00 -19.01 -26.71
CA GLY A 110 -2.00 -19.87 -27.33
C GLY A 110 -1.23 -19.21 -28.49
N ILE A 111 -1.12 -17.87 -28.48
CA ILE A 111 -0.48 -17.09 -29.55
C ILE A 111 1.00 -16.89 -29.21
N SER A 112 1.90 -17.39 -30.06
CA SER A 112 3.34 -17.13 -29.95
C SER A 112 3.72 -15.77 -30.59
N ALA A 113 4.97 -15.34 -30.38
CA ALA A 113 5.49 -14.13 -31.04
C ALA A 113 5.56 -14.29 -32.59
N GLU A 114 5.64 -15.52 -33.09
CA GLU A 114 5.76 -15.84 -34.50
C GLU A 114 4.40 -16.03 -35.18
N THR A 115 3.30 -16.04 -34.44
CA THR A 115 1.95 -16.22 -34.99
C THR A 115 1.57 -15.00 -35.82
N ASN A 116 1.25 -15.21 -37.08
CA ASN A 116 0.76 -14.17 -37.96
C ASN A 116 -0.71 -13.83 -37.64
N ILE A 117 -0.93 -12.72 -36.90
CA ILE A 117 -2.24 -12.21 -36.51
C ILE A 117 -2.30 -10.72 -36.81
N SER A 118 -3.46 -10.23 -37.28
CA SER A 118 -3.65 -8.80 -37.50
C SER A 118 -3.65 -7.99 -36.18
N ASP A 119 -3.20 -6.72 -36.25
CA ASP A 119 -3.18 -5.84 -35.10
C ASP A 119 -4.57 -5.71 -34.45
N LEU A 120 -5.63 -5.57 -35.25
CA LEU A 120 -7.02 -5.46 -34.77
C LEU A 120 -7.52 -6.75 -34.08
N GLU A 121 -7.16 -7.90 -34.61
CA GLU A 121 -7.56 -9.19 -34.02
C GLU A 121 -6.82 -9.40 -32.66
N LEU A 122 -5.53 -9.10 -32.59
CA LEU A 122 -4.78 -9.14 -31.36
C LEU A 122 -5.37 -8.19 -30.33
N ARG A 123 -5.68 -6.95 -30.70
CA ARG A 123 -6.29 -5.94 -29.81
C ARG A 123 -7.64 -6.41 -29.30
N LYS A 124 -8.46 -7.07 -30.13
CA LYS A 124 -9.73 -7.66 -29.70
C LYS A 124 -9.51 -8.75 -28.63
N ILE A 125 -8.57 -9.67 -28.85
CA ILE A 125 -8.25 -10.73 -27.88
C ILE A 125 -7.76 -10.13 -26.55
N CYS A 126 -6.92 -9.11 -26.59
CA CYS A 126 -6.44 -8.41 -25.41
C CYS A 126 -7.59 -7.73 -24.66
N ARG A 127 -8.48 -7.02 -25.35
CA ARG A 127 -9.68 -6.38 -24.79
C ARG A 127 -10.58 -7.38 -24.08
N ASP A 128 -10.95 -8.45 -24.77
CA ASP A 128 -11.86 -9.47 -24.22
C ASP A 128 -11.24 -10.15 -22.98
N THR A 129 -9.93 -10.36 -23.01
CA THR A 129 -9.18 -10.91 -21.88
C THR A 129 -9.15 -9.94 -20.69
N ALA A 130 -8.84 -8.66 -20.93
CA ALA A 130 -8.79 -7.64 -19.90
C ALA A 130 -10.16 -7.46 -19.23
N LEU A 131 -11.23 -7.33 -20.02
CA LEU A 131 -12.59 -7.18 -19.47
C LEU A 131 -13.02 -8.41 -18.66
N GLY A 132 -12.65 -9.61 -19.09
CA GLY A 132 -12.90 -10.83 -18.30
C GLY A 132 -12.20 -10.80 -16.93
N PHE A 133 -10.97 -10.28 -16.83
CA PHE A 133 -10.28 -10.10 -15.54
C PHE A 133 -10.86 -8.95 -14.71
N VAL A 134 -11.32 -7.87 -15.35
CA VAL A 134 -12.07 -6.81 -14.65
C VAL A 134 -13.27 -7.38 -13.91
N ASP A 135 -14.07 -8.24 -14.57
CA ASP A 135 -15.24 -8.86 -13.97
C ASP A 135 -14.86 -9.78 -12.78
N ILE A 136 -13.84 -10.63 -12.94
CA ILE A 136 -13.36 -11.51 -11.87
C ILE A 136 -12.88 -10.70 -10.66
N GLN A 137 -12.08 -9.66 -10.89
CA GLN A 137 -11.56 -8.82 -9.82
C GLN A 137 -12.66 -7.99 -9.16
N ARG A 138 -13.63 -7.47 -9.92
CA ARG A 138 -14.80 -6.76 -9.40
C ARG A 138 -15.56 -7.60 -8.39
N GLU A 139 -15.91 -8.82 -8.75
CA GLU A 139 -16.62 -9.74 -7.85
C GLU A 139 -15.78 -10.09 -6.61
N SER A 140 -14.47 -10.23 -6.79
CA SER A 140 -13.55 -10.48 -5.67
C SER A 140 -13.47 -9.29 -4.71
N PHE A 141 -13.45 -8.05 -5.21
CA PHE A 141 -13.46 -6.83 -4.37
C PHE A 141 -14.82 -6.61 -3.68
N LYS A 142 -15.91 -6.85 -4.38
CA LYS A 142 -17.26 -6.84 -3.78
C LYS A 142 -17.35 -7.88 -2.65
N ARG A 143 -16.76 -9.06 -2.83
CA ARG A 143 -16.75 -10.12 -1.82
C ARG A 143 -15.96 -9.76 -0.54
N LEU A 144 -15.00 -8.84 -0.63
CA LEU A 144 -14.32 -8.22 0.52
C LEU A 144 -15.22 -7.24 1.30
N GLY A 145 -16.39 -6.90 0.78
CA GLY A 145 -17.30 -5.90 1.34
C GLY A 145 -16.94 -4.46 0.96
N VAL A 146 -16.12 -4.26 -0.05
CA VAL A 146 -15.75 -2.92 -0.55
C VAL A 146 -16.95 -2.27 -1.24
N ILE A 147 -17.32 -1.06 -0.81
CA ILE A 147 -18.39 -0.27 -1.44
C ILE A 147 -17.83 0.63 -2.55
N GLY A 148 -18.60 0.89 -3.58
CA GLY A 148 -18.18 1.76 -4.68
C GLY A 148 -19.12 1.73 -5.87
N GLU A 149 -18.82 2.55 -6.88
CA GLU A 149 -19.57 2.66 -8.14
C GLU A 149 -19.17 1.51 -9.11
N TRP A 150 -19.52 0.28 -8.74
CA TRP A 150 -19.10 -0.94 -9.46
C TRP A 150 -19.69 -1.05 -10.87
N ASP A 151 -20.85 -0.44 -11.12
CA ASP A 151 -21.54 -0.48 -12.42
C ASP A 151 -20.96 0.52 -13.42
N ASN A 152 -20.27 1.56 -12.96
CA ASN A 152 -19.66 2.57 -13.80
C ASN A 152 -18.20 2.87 -13.38
N PRO A 153 -17.34 1.85 -13.28
CA PRO A 153 -15.92 2.05 -12.95
C PRO A 153 -15.21 2.82 -14.06
N TYR A 154 -14.03 3.35 -13.76
CA TYR A 154 -13.16 3.77 -14.83
C TYR A 154 -12.26 2.62 -15.30
N ILE A 155 -12.05 2.53 -16.60
CA ILE A 155 -11.23 1.50 -17.23
C ILE A 155 -10.43 2.20 -18.33
N THR A 156 -9.11 2.04 -18.36
CA THR A 156 -8.24 2.81 -19.26
C THR A 156 -8.52 2.56 -20.75
N LEU A 157 -9.09 1.40 -21.11
CA LEU A 157 -9.52 1.08 -22.48
C LEU A 157 -10.88 1.68 -22.89
N LYS A 158 -11.56 2.41 -22.00
CA LYS A 158 -12.82 3.08 -22.37
C LYS A 158 -12.53 4.29 -23.26
N LYS A 159 -13.38 4.48 -24.26
CA LYS A 159 -13.25 5.58 -25.23
C LYS A 159 -13.11 6.96 -24.60
N GLU A 160 -13.92 7.25 -23.60
CA GLU A 160 -13.88 8.49 -22.86
C GLU A 160 -12.58 8.69 -22.08
N PHE A 161 -11.89 7.62 -21.66
CA PHE A 161 -10.60 7.69 -21.01
C PHE A 161 -9.49 7.96 -22.02
N GLU A 162 -9.48 7.22 -23.14
CA GLU A 162 -8.52 7.38 -24.23
C GLU A 162 -8.61 8.79 -24.84
N GLU A 163 -9.81 9.34 -24.96
CA GLU A 163 -10.03 10.73 -25.40
C GLU A 163 -9.29 11.73 -24.53
N GLU A 164 -9.45 11.66 -23.21
CA GLU A 164 -8.80 12.60 -22.28
C GLU A 164 -7.29 12.37 -22.20
N GLN A 165 -6.84 11.12 -22.28
CA GLN A 165 -5.41 10.79 -22.33
C GLN A 165 -4.71 11.47 -23.51
N ILE A 166 -5.32 11.48 -24.71
CA ILE A 166 -4.78 12.19 -25.87
C ILE A 166 -4.74 13.71 -25.61
N LYS A 167 -5.73 14.28 -24.93
CA LYS A 167 -5.70 15.72 -24.56
C LYS A 167 -4.56 16.06 -23.60
N VAL A 168 -4.28 15.19 -22.63
CA VAL A 168 -3.13 15.32 -21.74
C VAL A 168 -1.83 15.29 -22.55
N PHE A 169 -1.68 14.30 -23.43
CA PHE A 169 -0.53 14.21 -24.33
C PHE A 169 -0.37 15.45 -25.20
N ALA A 170 -1.45 15.91 -25.84
CA ALA A 170 -1.44 17.10 -26.68
C ALA A 170 -1.01 18.36 -25.91
N THR A 171 -1.47 18.51 -24.67
CA THR A 171 -1.06 19.63 -23.80
C THR A 171 0.44 19.63 -23.53
N MET A 172 0.99 18.45 -23.22
CA MET A 172 2.44 18.30 -23.00
C MET A 172 3.25 18.51 -24.27
N ALA A 173 2.78 18.00 -25.40
CA ALA A 173 3.41 18.17 -26.70
C ALA A 173 3.43 19.63 -27.17
N ASN A 174 2.34 20.37 -26.97
CA ASN A 174 2.24 21.79 -27.29
C ASN A 174 3.17 22.68 -26.45
N LYS A 175 3.55 22.23 -25.25
CA LYS A 175 4.57 22.89 -24.41
C LYS A 175 6.02 22.53 -24.79
N GLY A 176 6.20 21.62 -25.76
CA GLY A 176 7.50 21.17 -26.23
C GLY A 176 8.14 20.07 -25.36
N TYR A 177 7.41 19.52 -24.39
CA TYR A 177 7.95 18.46 -23.53
C TYR A 177 8.06 17.10 -24.22
N ILE A 178 7.30 16.88 -25.31
CA ILE A 178 7.32 15.62 -26.05
C ILE A 178 8.22 15.77 -27.27
N TYR A 179 9.21 14.89 -27.40
CA TYR A 179 10.16 14.91 -28.52
C TYR A 179 10.61 13.50 -28.90
N LYS A 180 11.10 13.34 -30.13
CA LYS A 180 11.73 12.10 -30.62
C LYS A 180 13.24 12.22 -30.52
N GLY A 181 13.91 11.21 -30.00
CA GLY A 181 15.35 11.24 -29.81
C GLY A 181 15.99 9.85 -29.84
N LEU A 182 17.28 9.84 -30.18
CA LEU A 182 18.14 8.66 -30.07
C LEU A 182 18.85 8.70 -28.73
N LYS A 183 18.50 7.81 -27.80
CA LYS A 183 19.12 7.70 -26.47
C LYS A 183 19.20 6.24 -26.03
N PRO A 184 20.19 5.86 -25.20
CA PRO A 184 20.18 4.58 -24.52
C PRO A 184 18.96 4.49 -23.59
N VAL A 185 18.19 3.41 -23.72
CA VAL A 185 17.06 3.08 -22.86
C VAL A 185 17.21 1.66 -22.36
N TYR A 186 16.53 1.33 -21.27
CA TYR A 186 16.35 -0.08 -20.89
C TYR A 186 15.59 -0.79 -22.01
N TRP A 187 16.15 -1.86 -22.51
CA TRP A 187 15.62 -2.66 -23.59
C TRP A 187 15.54 -4.12 -23.17
N CYS A 188 14.36 -4.72 -23.27
CA CYS A 188 14.19 -6.15 -23.07
C CYS A 188 14.26 -6.89 -24.41
N PRO A 189 15.30 -7.67 -24.69
CA PRO A 189 15.42 -8.43 -25.94
C PRO A 189 14.34 -9.50 -26.09
N ASP A 190 13.94 -10.16 -25.01
CA ASP A 190 12.90 -11.19 -25.01
C ASP A 190 11.50 -10.63 -25.25
N CYS A 191 11.16 -9.49 -24.64
CA CYS A 191 9.90 -8.80 -24.86
C CYS A 191 9.93 -7.91 -26.10
N ASN A 192 11.11 -7.62 -26.65
CA ASN A 192 11.36 -6.77 -27.81
C ASN A 192 10.72 -5.38 -27.69
N THR A 193 11.01 -4.70 -26.58
CA THR A 193 10.44 -3.37 -26.30
C THR A 193 11.34 -2.58 -25.33
N ALA A 194 11.26 -1.25 -25.39
CA ALA A 194 11.80 -0.35 -24.40
C ALA A 194 11.03 -0.50 -23.08
N LEU A 195 11.70 -0.23 -21.96
CA LEU A 195 11.16 -0.25 -20.62
C LEU A 195 11.42 1.08 -19.90
N ALA A 196 10.51 1.49 -19.04
CA ALA A 196 10.74 2.57 -18.08
C ALA A 196 11.43 2.04 -16.81
N GLU A 197 11.95 2.94 -15.98
CA GLU A 197 12.58 2.58 -14.70
C GLU A 197 11.64 1.81 -13.77
N ALA A 198 10.35 2.15 -13.77
CA ALA A 198 9.31 1.43 -13.01
C ALA A 198 9.06 -0.01 -13.46
N GLU A 199 9.60 -0.40 -14.61
CA GLU A 199 9.44 -1.73 -15.22
C GLU A 199 10.68 -2.61 -15.04
N ILE A 200 11.64 -2.19 -14.19
CA ILE A 200 12.89 -2.87 -13.90
C ILE A 200 12.88 -3.45 -12.48
N GLU A 201 13.34 -4.67 -12.34
CA GLU A 201 13.64 -5.33 -11.06
C GLU A 201 15.14 -5.65 -11.02
N TYR A 202 15.78 -5.46 -9.86
CA TYR A 202 17.19 -5.83 -9.68
C TYR A 202 17.30 -7.22 -9.08
N ALA A 203 18.15 -8.06 -9.66
CA ALA A 203 18.48 -9.38 -9.17
C ALA A 203 19.99 -9.62 -9.18
N GLU A 204 20.46 -10.52 -8.33
CA GLU A 204 21.85 -10.94 -8.33
C GLU A 204 22.14 -11.78 -9.56
N ASP A 205 23.14 -11.35 -10.36
CA ASP A 205 23.59 -12.06 -11.55
C ASP A 205 25.09 -12.33 -11.47
N PRO A 206 25.51 -13.59 -11.70
CA PRO A 206 26.93 -13.90 -11.81
C PRO A 206 27.48 -13.39 -13.15
N CYS A 207 28.51 -12.58 -13.11
CA CYS A 207 29.14 -12.05 -14.31
C CYS A 207 30.67 -12.17 -14.28
N HIS A 208 31.28 -11.90 -15.45
CA HIS A 208 32.73 -11.80 -15.57
C HIS A 208 33.14 -10.34 -15.55
N SER A 209 33.90 -9.95 -14.55
CA SER A 209 34.61 -8.68 -14.50
C SER A 209 35.90 -8.84 -15.27
N ILE A 210 36.05 -8.08 -16.35
CA ILE A 210 37.26 -8.17 -17.20
C ILE A 210 38.01 -6.84 -17.24
N TYR A 211 39.32 -6.99 -17.33
CA TYR A 211 40.30 -5.91 -17.54
C TYR A 211 40.91 -6.06 -18.91
N VAL A 212 40.84 -5.01 -19.73
CA VAL A 212 41.28 -5.10 -21.15
C VAL A 212 42.27 -4.02 -21.49
N LYS A 213 43.32 -4.40 -22.21
CA LYS A 213 44.40 -3.54 -22.69
C LYS A 213 44.02 -2.86 -24.02
N PHE A 214 44.13 -1.55 -24.07
CA PHE A 214 43.98 -0.72 -25.28
C PHE A 214 45.30 -0.06 -25.60
N ASN A 215 45.93 -0.43 -26.71
CA ASN A 215 47.24 0.08 -27.09
C ASN A 215 47.21 1.58 -27.40
N VAL A 216 48.13 2.35 -26.84
CA VAL A 216 48.30 3.78 -27.10
C VAL A 216 48.91 3.99 -28.46
N THR A 217 48.24 4.74 -29.33
CA THR A 217 48.75 5.09 -30.68
C THR A 217 49.18 6.54 -30.78
N ASP A 218 48.69 7.43 -29.91
CA ASP A 218 49.05 8.83 -29.85
C ASP A 218 48.92 9.29 -28.38
N ASP A 219 50.03 9.63 -27.75
CA ASP A 219 50.12 10.05 -26.35
C ASP A 219 50.32 11.57 -26.18
N LEU A 220 50.24 12.33 -27.27
CA LEU A 220 50.53 13.76 -27.28
C LEU A 220 51.92 14.07 -26.71
N GLY A 221 52.87 13.13 -26.76
CA GLY A 221 54.22 13.23 -26.25
C GLY A 221 54.41 13.14 -24.74
N LYS A 222 53.36 12.87 -23.97
CA LYS A 222 53.35 12.92 -22.48
C LYS A 222 53.87 11.63 -21.84
N LEU A 223 53.35 10.48 -22.26
CA LEU A 223 53.80 9.17 -21.73
C LEU A 223 55.17 8.81 -22.21
N THR A 224 55.51 9.13 -23.47
CA THR A 224 56.84 8.97 -24.04
C THR A 224 57.87 9.82 -23.26
N ALA A 225 57.53 11.04 -22.84
CA ALA A 225 58.36 11.87 -21.99
C ALA A 225 58.69 11.25 -20.62
N MET A 226 57.83 10.34 -20.13
CA MET A 226 58.04 9.57 -18.90
C MET A 226 58.82 8.26 -19.14
N GLY A 227 59.22 7.97 -20.39
CA GLY A 227 59.97 6.80 -20.74
C GLY A 227 59.16 5.59 -21.26
N ALA A 228 57.90 5.80 -21.66
CA ALA A 228 57.06 4.75 -22.23
C ALA A 228 57.46 4.43 -23.67
N ASP A 229 57.41 3.15 -24.04
CA ASP A 229 57.41 2.68 -25.44
C ASP A 229 55.94 2.52 -25.89
N LEU A 230 55.43 3.37 -26.76
CA LEU A 230 54.02 3.39 -27.18
C LEU A 230 53.61 2.06 -27.82
N SER A 231 54.53 1.33 -28.48
CA SER A 231 54.20 0.03 -29.04
C SER A 231 53.82 -1.02 -28.00
N LYS A 232 54.12 -0.78 -26.72
CA LYS A 232 53.87 -1.65 -25.56
C LYS A 232 53.15 -0.92 -24.43
N THR A 233 52.57 0.25 -24.70
CA THR A 233 51.85 1.08 -23.72
C THR A 233 50.36 0.91 -23.91
N TYR A 234 49.62 0.67 -22.81
CA TYR A 234 48.19 0.37 -22.81
C TYR A 234 47.46 1.16 -21.74
N PHE A 235 46.29 1.70 -22.10
CA PHE A 235 45.24 2.00 -21.10
C PHE A 235 44.56 0.69 -20.71
N VAL A 236 44.38 0.47 -19.44
CA VAL A 236 43.67 -0.73 -18.94
C VAL A 236 42.25 -0.32 -18.54
N ILE A 237 41.28 -0.69 -19.35
CA ILE A 237 39.87 -0.47 -18.98
C ILE A 237 39.31 -1.63 -18.13
N TRP A 238 38.24 -1.35 -17.43
CA TRP A 238 37.48 -2.34 -16.67
C TRP A 238 36.01 -2.33 -17.06
N THR A 239 35.43 -3.52 -17.20
CA THR A 239 33.97 -3.66 -17.43
C THR A 239 33.44 -4.99 -16.90
N THR A 240 32.16 -4.98 -16.47
CA THR A 240 31.38 -6.18 -16.14
C THR A 240 30.51 -6.64 -17.31
N THR A 241 30.42 -5.84 -18.39
CA THR A 241 29.56 -6.06 -19.55
C THR A 241 30.40 -6.30 -20.80
N THR A 242 30.95 -7.52 -20.92
CA THR A 242 31.93 -7.89 -21.97
C THR A 242 31.37 -7.71 -23.40
N TRP A 243 30.06 -8.01 -23.60
CA TRP A 243 29.43 -7.91 -24.91
C TRP A 243 29.32 -6.49 -25.49
N THR A 244 29.55 -5.44 -24.67
CA THR A 244 29.54 -4.03 -25.13
C THR A 244 30.88 -3.59 -25.75
N LEU A 245 31.94 -4.37 -25.58
CA LEU A 245 33.27 -4.01 -26.14
C LEU A 245 33.24 -3.73 -27.65
N PRO A 246 32.53 -4.47 -28.52
CA PRO A 246 32.40 -4.10 -29.94
C PRO A 246 31.87 -2.67 -30.19
N ALA A 247 31.14 -2.12 -29.24
CA ALA A 247 30.60 -0.76 -29.30
C ALA A 247 31.55 0.31 -28.73
N ASN A 248 32.71 -0.06 -28.19
CA ASN A 248 33.64 0.90 -27.62
C ASN A 248 34.11 1.91 -28.66
N VAL A 249 34.10 3.20 -28.25
CA VAL A 249 34.53 4.34 -29.07
C VAL A 249 35.44 5.31 -28.29
N ALA A 250 35.49 5.19 -26.95
CA ALA A 250 36.31 6.04 -26.11
C ALA A 250 36.70 5.33 -24.81
N ILE A 251 37.65 5.91 -24.11
CA ILE A 251 38.06 5.61 -22.74
C ILE A 251 37.85 6.88 -21.93
N CYS A 252 36.97 6.87 -20.93
CA CYS A 252 36.73 8.03 -20.08
C CYS A 252 37.60 7.97 -18.81
N VAL A 253 38.23 9.08 -18.46
CA VAL A 253 39.05 9.26 -17.27
C VAL A 253 38.54 10.43 -16.43
N GLY A 254 38.72 10.38 -15.11
CA GLY A 254 38.35 11.48 -14.21
C GLY A 254 39.33 12.64 -14.35
N PRO A 255 38.87 13.88 -14.68
CA PRO A 255 39.80 15.00 -14.97
C PRO A 255 40.70 15.36 -13.81
N ASP A 256 40.21 15.25 -12.59
CA ASP A 256 40.90 15.64 -11.35
C ASP A 256 41.67 14.49 -10.69
N PHE A 257 41.57 13.26 -11.22
CA PHE A 257 42.25 12.10 -10.67
C PHE A 257 43.69 12.00 -11.19
N GLU A 258 44.54 11.35 -10.39
CA GLU A 258 45.89 11.02 -10.76
C GLU A 258 45.98 9.65 -11.41
N TYR A 259 46.68 9.53 -12.50
CA TYR A 259 46.92 8.30 -13.27
C TYR A 259 48.40 7.96 -13.28
N SER A 260 48.70 6.72 -12.94
CA SER A 260 50.11 6.22 -12.92
C SER A 260 50.46 5.58 -14.24
N LEU A 261 51.64 5.89 -14.76
CA LEU A 261 52.29 5.08 -15.78
C LEU A 261 53.12 3.99 -15.09
N ILE A 262 52.68 2.76 -15.23
CA ILE A 262 53.26 1.58 -14.55
C ILE A 262 53.99 0.72 -15.54
N LYS A 263 55.22 0.37 -15.20
CA LYS A 263 56.05 -0.59 -15.96
C LYS A 263 56.04 -1.95 -15.25
N SER A 264 55.69 -3.01 -15.98
CA SER A 264 55.78 -4.37 -15.51
C SER A 264 56.29 -5.30 -16.63
N GLY A 265 57.50 -5.82 -16.43
CA GLY A 265 58.20 -6.48 -17.51
C GLY A 265 58.49 -5.55 -18.68
N ASP A 266 58.05 -5.98 -19.88
CA ASP A 266 58.25 -5.21 -21.14
C ASP A 266 57.05 -4.31 -21.49
N GLU A 267 55.97 -4.31 -20.70
CA GLU A 267 54.74 -3.58 -20.98
C GLU A 267 54.56 -2.40 -20.02
N TYR A 268 53.83 -1.36 -20.48
CA TYR A 268 53.49 -0.15 -19.74
C TYR A 268 51.96 -0.02 -19.65
N TYR A 269 51.47 0.32 -18.47
CA TYR A 269 50.04 0.45 -18.21
C TYR A 269 49.67 1.81 -17.64
N VAL A 270 48.56 2.39 -18.12
CA VAL A 270 47.98 3.62 -17.60
C VAL A 270 46.69 3.26 -16.87
N MET A 271 46.58 3.62 -15.58
CA MET A 271 45.40 3.45 -14.73
C MET A 271 45.46 4.41 -13.55
N ALA A 272 44.32 4.66 -12.91
CA ALA A 272 44.25 5.55 -11.75
C ALA A 272 45.22 5.07 -10.65
N THR A 273 45.95 6.00 -10.06
CA THR A 273 46.96 5.73 -9.04
C THR A 273 46.42 4.95 -7.87
N ASP A 274 45.26 5.34 -7.37
CA ASP A 274 44.58 4.70 -6.21
C ASP A 274 44.12 3.27 -6.49
N LEU A 275 43.85 2.91 -7.75
CA LEU A 275 43.35 1.59 -8.17
C LEU A 275 44.47 0.70 -8.75
N ALA A 276 45.67 1.23 -8.95
CA ALA A 276 46.77 0.52 -9.58
C ALA A 276 47.20 -0.75 -8.87
N ALA A 277 47.32 -0.71 -7.56
CA ALA A 277 47.67 -1.87 -6.75
C ALA A 277 46.66 -3.02 -6.86
N SER A 278 45.38 -2.71 -6.77
CA SER A 278 44.28 -3.71 -6.88
C SER A 278 44.17 -4.30 -8.27
N ALA A 279 44.43 -3.51 -9.32
CA ALA A 279 44.44 -3.97 -10.70
C ALA A 279 45.64 -4.86 -10.99
N MET A 280 46.85 -4.53 -10.51
CA MET A 280 48.05 -5.36 -10.64
C MET A 280 47.92 -6.67 -9.84
N GLU A 281 47.31 -6.66 -8.66
CA GLU A 281 46.96 -7.85 -7.91
C GLU A 281 45.99 -8.74 -8.70
N ALA A 282 44.98 -8.13 -9.35
CA ALA A 282 44.03 -8.88 -10.20
C ALA A 282 44.73 -9.58 -11.37
N LYS A 283 45.79 -9.00 -11.88
CA LYS A 283 46.69 -9.62 -12.88
C LYS A 283 47.57 -10.71 -12.29
N GLY A 284 47.71 -10.77 -10.95
CA GLY A 284 48.66 -11.66 -10.27
C GLY A 284 50.14 -11.22 -10.32
N VAL A 285 50.35 -9.92 -10.44
CA VAL A 285 51.70 -9.30 -10.52
C VAL A 285 51.93 -8.38 -9.33
N SER A 286 53.00 -8.64 -8.57
CA SER A 286 53.41 -7.80 -7.42
C SER A 286 54.70 -6.99 -7.69
N ASP A 287 55.44 -7.32 -8.77
CA ASP A 287 56.69 -6.63 -9.13
C ASP A 287 56.40 -5.69 -10.31
N TYR A 288 56.31 -4.39 -10.02
CA TYR A 288 56.10 -3.34 -11.00
C TYR A 288 56.66 -2.01 -10.50
N GLU A 289 57.01 -1.11 -11.44
CA GLU A 289 57.53 0.21 -11.17
C GLU A 289 56.60 1.30 -11.68
N THR A 290 56.36 2.33 -10.88
CA THR A 290 55.63 3.52 -11.29
C THR A 290 56.65 4.52 -11.86
N LEU A 291 56.58 4.77 -13.14
CA LEU A 291 57.52 5.67 -13.86
C LEU A 291 57.14 7.14 -13.70
N GLY A 292 55.87 7.45 -13.54
CA GLY A 292 55.38 8.80 -13.36
C GLY A 292 53.90 8.82 -13.10
N VAL A 293 53.39 10.00 -12.70
CA VAL A 293 51.98 10.26 -12.45
C VAL A 293 51.56 11.47 -13.28
N ILE A 294 50.36 11.43 -13.86
CA ILE A 294 49.77 12.44 -14.70
C ILE A 294 48.32 12.69 -14.33
N LYS A 295 47.83 13.91 -14.42
CA LYS A 295 46.42 14.19 -14.19
C LYS A 295 45.53 13.69 -15.33
N GLY A 296 44.32 13.23 -15.02
CA GLY A 296 43.37 12.79 -16.03
C GLY A 296 43.06 13.84 -17.10
N SER A 297 42.91 15.10 -16.71
CA SER A 297 42.73 16.21 -17.65
C SER A 297 43.87 16.35 -18.66
N GLU A 298 45.06 15.85 -18.38
CA GLU A 298 46.20 15.85 -19.29
C GLU A 298 46.20 14.65 -20.25
N LEU A 299 45.41 13.62 -19.99
CA LEU A 299 45.24 12.44 -20.85
C LEU A 299 44.22 12.66 -21.97
N GLU A 300 43.42 13.72 -21.87
CA GLU A 300 42.38 14.06 -22.84
C GLU A 300 42.92 14.16 -24.26
N TYR A 301 42.18 13.64 -25.24
CA TYR A 301 42.50 13.53 -26.67
C TYR A 301 43.67 12.58 -27.03
N MET A 302 44.25 11.84 -26.09
CA MET A 302 45.12 10.72 -26.46
C MET A 302 44.32 9.70 -27.24
N LYS A 303 44.99 8.92 -28.08
CA LYS A 303 44.33 7.91 -28.93
C LYS A 303 44.84 6.52 -28.60
N THR A 304 43.88 5.59 -28.56
CA THR A 304 44.15 4.17 -28.39
C THR A 304 43.55 3.35 -29.53
N GLN A 305 44.14 2.19 -29.79
CA GLN A 305 43.59 1.22 -30.76
C GLN A 305 42.66 0.23 -30.04
N HIS A 306 41.46 0.06 -30.60
CA HIS A 306 40.55 -0.99 -30.14
C HIS A 306 41.22 -2.39 -30.33
N PRO A 307 41.13 -3.31 -29.34
CA PRO A 307 41.94 -4.52 -29.34
C PRO A 307 41.62 -5.51 -30.47
N PHE A 308 40.43 -5.52 -31.04
CA PHE A 308 40.04 -6.47 -32.08
C PHE A 308 39.16 -5.91 -33.22
N ILE A 309 38.90 -4.62 -33.21
CA ILE A 309 38.22 -3.89 -34.30
C ILE A 309 39.11 -2.79 -34.79
N ASP A 310 39.15 -2.59 -36.10
CA ASP A 310 39.95 -1.48 -36.69
C ASP A 310 39.25 -0.13 -36.43
N ARG A 311 39.40 0.36 -35.20
CA ARG A 311 38.79 1.58 -34.70
C ARG A 311 39.69 2.23 -33.63
N THR A 312 39.79 3.56 -33.70
CA THR A 312 40.41 4.35 -32.66
C THR A 312 39.43 4.56 -31.50
N SER A 313 39.91 4.37 -30.27
CA SER A 313 39.20 4.79 -29.04
C SER A 313 39.89 6.04 -28.50
N LEU A 314 39.12 7.14 -28.42
CA LEU A 314 39.59 8.43 -27.93
C LEU A 314 39.62 8.43 -26.40
N VAL A 315 40.67 9.00 -25.79
CA VAL A 315 40.64 9.28 -24.33
C VAL A 315 39.88 10.57 -24.11
N ILE A 316 38.82 10.52 -23.29
CA ILE A 316 37.97 11.66 -22.96
C ILE A 316 37.90 11.84 -21.44
N VAL A 317 37.42 12.99 -20.98
CA VAL A 317 37.24 13.26 -19.54
C VAL A 317 35.75 13.31 -19.15
N GLY A 318 35.45 12.84 -17.94
CA GLY A 318 34.10 12.86 -17.42
C GLY A 318 34.02 12.70 -15.90
N ASP A 319 33.09 13.42 -15.30
CA ASP A 319 32.92 13.49 -13.82
C ASP A 319 32.24 12.23 -13.23
N HIS A 320 31.70 11.35 -14.08
CA HIS A 320 31.08 10.09 -13.65
C HIS A 320 32.10 8.98 -13.32
N VAL A 321 33.37 9.19 -13.62
CA VAL A 321 34.41 8.24 -13.27
C VAL A 321 34.61 8.21 -11.76
N THR A 322 34.66 7.02 -11.15
CA THR A 322 34.87 6.82 -9.72
C THR A 322 36.14 6.03 -9.44
N LEU A 323 36.64 6.09 -8.19
CA LEU A 323 37.79 5.32 -7.70
C LEU A 323 37.39 4.18 -6.76
N GLU A 324 36.09 3.76 -6.78
CA GLU A 324 35.60 2.69 -5.92
C GLU A 324 36.00 1.31 -6.41
N SER A 325 36.11 1.12 -7.72
CA SER A 325 36.46 -0.17 -8.34
C SER A 325 37.04 0.00 -9.75
N GLY A 326 37.62 -1.08 -10.27
CA GLY A 326 38.14 -1.12 -11.63
C GLY A 326 39.56 -0.55 -11.78
N THR A 327 39.74 0.38 -12.70
CA THR A 327 41.05 0.96 -13.06
C THR A 327 41.03 2.48 -13.16
N GLY A 328 39.86 3.13 -12.96
CA GLY A 328 39.68 4.56 -13.23
C GLY A 328 39.72 4.94 -14.72
N CYS A 329 39.82 3.93 -15.61
CA CYS A 329 39.70 4.07 -17.07
C CYS A 329 38.38 3.36 -17.48
N VAL A 330 37.35 4.15 -17.74
CA VAL A 330 36.00 3.60 -18.02
C VAL A 330 35.87 3.31 -19.52
N HIS A 331 35.55 2.06 -19.85
CA HIS A 331 35.06 1.66 -21.16
C HIS A 331 33.83 2.45 -21.56
N THR A 332 33.89 3.23 -22.65
CA THR A 332 32.84 4.14 -23.07
C THR A 332 32.17 3.68 -24.37
N ALA A 333 30.88 3.37 -24.31
CA ALA A 333 30.03 2.95 -25.41
C ALA A 333 28.66 3.69 -25.36
N PRO A 334 28.58 4.90 -25.98
CA PRO A 334 27.39 5.76 -25.91
C PRO A 334 26.08 5.12 -26.41
N GLY A 335 26.18 4.03 -27.14
CA GLY A 335 25.01 3.21 -27.53
C GLY A 335 24.46 2.31 -26.43
N HIS A 336 25.20 2.10 -25.33
CA HIS A 336 24.93 1.10 -24.29
C HIS A 336 25.11 1.60 -22.83
N GLY A 337 25.34 2.91 -22.63
CA GLY A 337 25.45 3.54 -21.31
C GLY A 337 24.85 4.94 -21.32
N ILE A 338 24.10 5.30 -20.27
CA ILE A 338 23.50 6.64 -20.15
C ILE A 338 24.59 7.68 -19.88
N GLU A 339 25.48 7.42 -18.94
CA GLU A 339 26.61 8.28 -18.59
C GLU A 339 27.56 8.46 -19.80
N ASP A 340 27.85 7.37 -20.50
CA ASP A 340 28.63 7.36 -21.72
C ASP A 340 28.01 8.24 -22.80
N PHE A 341 26.67 8.13 -22.96
CA PHE A 341 25.93 8.95 -23.93
C PHE A 341 26.01 10.44 -23.58
N VAL A 342 25.87 10.77 -22.28
CA VAL A 342 25.89 12.16 -21.81
C VAL A 342 27.27 12.79 -22.00
N VAL A 343 28.34 12.11 -21.59
CA VAL A 343 29.71 12.63 -21.72
C VAL A 343 30.10 12.77 -23.18
N CYS A 344 29.73 11.84 -24.05
CA CYS A 344 30.04 11.89 -25.48
C CYS A 344 29.37 13.06 -26.23
N LYS A 345 28.32 13.70 -25.65
CA LYS A 345 27.77 14.94 -26.25
C LYS A 345 28.79 16.09 -26.32
N ASN A 346 29.76 16.09 -25.44
CA ASN A 346 30.85 17.09 -25.44
C ASN A 346 31.90 16.82 -26.51
N TYR A 347 31.84 15.64 -27.16
CA TYR A 347 32.79 15.19 -28.19
C TYR A 347 32.02 14.78 -29.47
N PRO A 348 31.60 15.77 -30.30
CA PRO A 348 30.74 15.52 -31.48
C PRO A 348 31.36 14.58 -32.53
N GLU A 349 32.67 14.37 -32.52
CA GLU A 349 33.37 13.43 -33.35
C GLU A 349 33.18 11.96 -33.00
N ILE A 350 32.68 11.67 -31.78
CA ILE A 350 32.44 10.30 -31.31
C ILE A 350 31.09 9.80 -31.84
N PRO A 351 31.06 8.74 -32.64
CA PRO A 351 29.81 8.19 -33.16
C PRO A 351 29.06 7.37 -32.09
N ILE A 352 27.72 7.32 -32.19
CA ILE A 352 26.89 6.40 -31.40
C ILE A 352 26.78 5.09 -32.19
N ILE A 353 27.47 4.06 -31.72
CA ILE A 353 27.50 2.74 -32.35
C ILE A 353 26.63 1.77 -31.54
N VAL A 354 25.73 1.03 -32.20
CA VAL A 354 24.79 0.09 -31.58
C VAL A 354 24.87 -1.27 -32.30
N PRO A 355 25.94 -2.06 -32.08
CA PRO A 355 26.12 -3.33 -32.76
C PRO A 355 25.23 -4.45 -32.21
N VAL A 356 23.98 -4.14 -31.79
CA VAL A 356 23.01 -5.06 -31.24
C VAL A 356 21.64 -4.77 -31.81
N ASP A 357 20.96 -5.79 -32.34
CA ASP A 357 19.61 -5.69 -32.86
C ASP A 357 18.54 -5.65 -31.75
N ALA A 358 17.27 -5.56 -32.13
CA ALA A 358 16.14 -5.50 -31.20
C ALA A 358 15.93 -6.83 -30.41
N LYS A 359 16.45 -7.95 -30.91
CA LYS A 359 16.40 -9.26 -30.25
C LYS A 359 17.63 -9.56 -29.38
N GLY A 360 18.48 -8.56 -29.15
CA GLY A 360 19.71 -8.71 -28.37
C GLY A 360 20.81 -9.52 -29.09
N ARG A 361 20.78 -9.57 -30.42
CA ARG A 361 21.85 -10.24 -31.21
C ARG A 361 22.83 -9.24 -31.74
N LEU A 362 24.11 -9.58 -31.65
CA LEU A 362 25.18 -8.78 -32.23
C LEU A 362 25.03 -8.72 -33.76
N THR A 363 25.11 -7.51 -34.32
CA THR A 363 25.05 -7.26 -35.75
C THR A 363 26.44 -7.45 -36.42
N GLU A 364 26.48 -7.30 -37.75
CA GLU A 364 27.74 -7.36 -38.49
C GLU A 364 28.82 -6.34 -38.05
N GLU A 365 28.39 -5.24 -37.42
CA GLU A 365 29.27 -4.24 -36.82
C GLU A 365 30.14 -4.80 -35.68
N ALA A 366 29.70 -5.90 -35.03
CA ALA A 366 30.47 -6.62 -34.01
C ALA A 366 31.51 -7.57 -34.60
N GLY A 367 31.67 -7.60 -35.93
CA GLY A 367 32.65 -8.40 -36.63
C GLY A 367 32.47 -9.90 -36.43
N MET A 368 33.52 -10.60 -35.97
CA MET A 368 33.48 -12.05 -35.80
C MET A 368 32.50 -12.58 -34.78
N PHE A 369 31.90 -11.73 -33.97
CA PHE A 369 30.89 -12.09 -32.96
C PHE A 369 29.46 -11.88 -33.44
N ALA A 370 29.24 -11.46 -34.70
CA ALA A 370 27.95 -11.26 -35.30
C ALA A 370 27.06 -12.51 -35.18
N GLY A 371 25.76 -12.31 -34.88
CA GLY A 371 24.75 -13.38 -34.74
C GLY A 371 24.63 -13.99 -33.35
N LEU A 372 25.63 -13.82 -32.46
CA LEU A 372 25.54 -14.26 -31.07
C LEU A 372 24.60 -13.32 -30.27
N THR A 373 23.90 -13.85 -29.31
CA THR A 373 23.20 -13.01 -28.33
C THR A 373 24.20 -12.33 -27.41
N THR A 374 23.77 -11.26 -26.74
CA THR A 374 24.58 -10.52 -25.77
C THR A 374 25.13 -11.44 -24.65
N GLU A 375 24.34 -12.42 -24.20
CA GLU A 375 24.75 -13.42 -23.22
C GLU A 375 25.77 -14.40 -23.79
N GLU A 376 25.49 -14.97 -24.97
CA GLU A 376 26.38 -15.92 -25.64
C GLU A 376 27.74 -15.30 -26.00
N ALA A 377 27.79 -14.00 -26.28
CA ALA A 377 28.99 -13.29 -26.74
C ALA A 377 30.05 -13.09 -25.63
N ASN A 378 29.65 -13.03 -24.36
CA ASN A 378 30.57 -12.72 -23.26
C ASN A 378 31.79 -13.65 -23.22
N LYS A 379 31.58 -14.96 -23.27
CA LYS A 379 32.66 -15.95 -23.21
C LYS A 379 33.56 -15.96 -24.47
N PRO A 380 33.04 -15.98 -25.72
CA PRO A 380 33.86 -15.89 -26.93
C PRO A 380 34.71 -14.61 -26.99
N ILE A 381 34.19 -13.45 -26.57
CA ILE A 381 34.95 -12.21 -26.53
C ILE A 381 36.12 -12.30 -25.54
N ALA A 382 35.86 -12.81 -24.32
CA ALA A 382 36.90 -12.99 -23.29
C ALA A 382 38.02 -13.93 -23.77
N LEU A 383 37.69 -15.06 -24.39
CA LEU A 383 38.65 -16.02 -24.96
C LEU A 383 39.45 -15.41 -26.13
N HIS A 384 38.81 -14.60 -26.94
CA HIS A 384 39.49 -13.89 -28.03
C HIS A 384 40.51 -12.90 -27.51
N LEU A 385 40.14 -12.09 -26.50
CA LEU A 385 41.03 -11.14 -25.83
C LEU A 385 42.25 -11.82 -25.20
N GLU A 386 42.07 -13.00 -24.59
CA GLU A 386 43.14 -13.82 -24.06
C GLU A 386 44.07 -14.29 -25.18
N LYS A 387 43.53 -14.81 -26.28
CA LYS A 387 44.27 -15.30 -27.43
C LYS A 387 45.15 -14.24 -28.07
N ILE A 388 44.65 -12.99 -28.18
CA ILE A 388 45.42 -11.87 -28.78
C ILE A 388 46.30 -11.14 -27.75
N GLY A 389 46.33 -11.58 -26.50
CA GLY A 389 47.09 -10.97 -25.43
C GLY A 389 46.55 -9.60 -24.93
N ALA A 390 45.31 -9.28 -25.24
CA ALA A 390 44.67 -8.05 -24.80
C ALA A 390 43.90 -8.20 -23.46
N LEU A 391 43.68 -9.40 -22.98
CA LEU A 391 43.07 -9.64 -21.65
C LEU A 391 44.15 -9.37 -20.57
N PHE A 392 43.90 -8.39 -19.69
CA PHE A 392 44.80 -8.06 -18.60
C PHE A 392 44.50 -8.92 -17.36
N ALA A 393 43.23 -9.02 -16.98
CA ALA A 393 42.73 -9.88 -15.89
C ALA A 393 41.28 -10.24 -16.08
N LEU A 394 40.83 -11.35 -15.43
CA LEU A 394 39.45 -11.78 -15.41
C LEU A 394 39.10 -12.29 -14.02
N LYS A 395 38.02 -11.81 -13.44
CA LYS A 395 37.46 -12.27 -12.15
C LYS A 395 35.98 -12.60 -12.31
N LYS A 396 35.49 -13.60 -11.56
CA LYS A 396 34.03 -13.82 -11.41
C LYS A 396 33.52 -13.00 -10.26
N ILE A 397 32.43 -12.29 -10.46
CA ILE A 397 31.76 -11.50 -9.44
C ILE A 397 30.24 -11.73 -9.51
N GLU A 398 29.55 -11.45 -8.44
CA GLU A 398 28.09 -11.33 -8.40
C GLU A 398 27.74 -9.85 -8.19
N HIS A 399 26.78 -9.36 -8.95
CA HIS A 399 26.32 -7.98 -8.79
C HIS A 399 24.82 -7.85 -9.09
N GLN A 400 24.22 -6.77 -8.60
CA GLN A 400 22.83 -6.45 -8.87
C GLN A 400 22.68 -5.98 -10.33
N TYR A 401 21.90 -6.72 -11.13
CA TYR A 401 21.69 -6.42 -12.54
C TYR A 401 20.19 -6.14 -12.82
N PRO A 402 19.85 -5.18 -13.70
CA PRO A 402 18.48 -4.89 -14.05
C PRO A 402 17.85 -6.00 -14.87
N HIS A 403 16.66 -6.44 -14.46
CA HIS A 403 15.83 -7.46 -15.09
C HIS A 403 14.47 -6.88 -15.47
N CYS A 404 13.87 -7.42 -16.53
CA CYS A 404 12.52 -7.07 -16.93
C CYS A 404 11.51 -7.58 -15.89
N TRP A 405 10.67 -6.72 -15.38
CA TRP A 405 9.64 -7.04 -14.36
C TRP A 405 8.64 -8.13 -14.79
N ARG A 406 8.61 -8.48 -16.08
CA ARG A 406 7.65 -9.43 -16.66
C ARG A 406 8.23 -10.78 -17.04
N CYS A 407 9.32 -10.80 -17.79
CA CYS A 407 9.97 -12.05 -18.17
C CYS A 407 11.06 -12.46 -17.19
N HIS A 408 11.44 -11.57 -16.25
CA HIS A 408 12.48 -11.76 -15.23
C HIS A 408 13.85 -12.11 -15.82
N LYS A 409 14.09 -11.67 -17.07
CA LYS A 409 15.37 -11.84 -17.75
C LYS A 409 16.16 -10.54 -17.76
N PRO A 410 17.51 -10.63 -17.83
CA PRO A 410 18.39 -9.46 -17.92
C PRO A 410 17.97 -8.52 -19.05
N VAL A 411 17.96 -7.21 -18.77
CA VAL A 411 17.77 -6.18 -19.79
C VAL A 411 19.11 -5.63 -20.25
N ILE A 412 19.13 -4.97 -21.39
CA ILE A 412 20.31 -4.27 -21.91
C ILE A 412 20.02 -2.78 -22.01
N PHE A 413 21.07 -1.95 -21.95
CA PHE A 413 20.99 -0.58 -22.45
C PHE A 413 21.20 -0.59 -23.97
N ARG A 414 20.28 0.03 -24.71
CA ARG A 414 20.34 0.11 -26.17
C ARG A 414 19.88 1.48 -26.64
N ALA A 415 20.74 2.22 -27.33
CA ALA A 415 20.32 3.45 -27.96
C ALA A 415 19.38 3.12 -29.13
N THR A 416 18.21 3.70 -29.09
CA THR A 416 17.16 3.53 -30.09
C THR A 416 16.34 4.80 -30.18
N SER A 417 15.81 5.08 -31.38
CA SER A 417 14.93 6.22 -31.59
C SER A 417 13.60 5.98 -30.89
N GLN A 418 13.30 6.78 -29.86
CA GLN A 418 12.11 6.65 -29.01
C GLN A 418 11.44 8.00 -28.84
N TRP A 419 10.20 8.00 -28.36
CA TRP A 419 9.50 9.18 -27.88
C TRP A 419 9.78 9.38 -26.40
N PHE A 420 10.16 10.60 -26.05
CA PHE A 420 10.49 11.02 -24.69
C PHE A 420 9.63 12.18 -24.24
N CYS A 421 9.38 12.22 -22.94
CA CYS A 421 8.94 13.41 -22.24
C CYS A 421 10.16 14.01 -21.51
N SER A 422 10.48 15.27 -21.81
CA SER A 422 11.53 16.02 -21.12
C SER A 422 11.06 16.36 -19.70
N VAL A 423 11.53 15.57 -18.72
CA VAL A 423 11.19 15.79 -17.31
C VAL A 423 12.03 16.94 -16.73
N ASP A 424 13.25 17.15 -17.22
CA ASP A 424 14.15 18.20 -16.77
C ASP A 424 13.53 19.61 -16.87
N ASP A 425 12.65 19.85 -17.85
CA ASP A 425 12.04 21.15 -18.10
C ASP A 425 11.00 21.57 -17.06
N PHE A 426 10.47 20.62 -16.25
CA PHE A 426 9.42 20.89 -15.24
C PHE A 426 9.57 20.10 -13.93
N LYS A 427 10.66 19.37 -13.73
CA LYS A 427 10.86 18.55 -12.52
C LYS A 427 10.92 19.36 -11.23
N ASP A 428 11.46 20.58 -11.28
CA ASP A 428 11.49 21.47 -10.12
C ASP A 428 10.07 21.91 -9.71
N ASP A 429 9.19 22.14 -10.67
CA ASP A 429 7.79 22.43 -10.41
C ASP A 429 7.08 21.20 -9.81
N ALA A 430 7.41 19.99 -10.25
CA ALA A 430 6.88 18.75 -9.70
C ALA A 430 7.35 18.51 -8.26
N VAL A 431 8.63 18.77 -7.97
CA VAL A 431 9.18 18.69 -6.60
C VAL A 431 8.48 19.69 -5.68
N LYS A 432 8.29 20.93 -6.16
CA LYS A 432 7.60 21.98 -5.43
C LYS A 432 6.12 21.62 -5.20
N ALA A 433 5.42 21.10 -6.19
CA ALA A 433 4.03 20.67 -6.05
C ALA A 433 3.86 19.55 -4.98
N ALA A 434 4.87 18.71 -4.78
CA ALA A 434 4.86 17.68 -3.75
C ALA A 434 5.06 18.22 -2.32
N GLU A 435 5.52 19.48 -2.15
CA GLU A 435 5.72 20.10 -0.83
C GLU A 435 4.41 20.37 -0.09
N ASP A 436 3.36 20.73 -0.81
CA ASP A 436 2.04 21.05 -0.26
C ASP A 436 1.20 19.78 0.03
N VAL A 437 1.70 18.59 -0.31
CA VAL A 437 1.03 17.31 -0.09
C VAL A 437 1.30 16.79 1.31
N LYS A 438 0.28 16.30 2.00
CA LYS A 438 0.40 15.64 3.30
C LYS A 438 0.73 14.16 3.10
N TRP A 439 1.75 13.66 3.78
CA TRP A 439 2.28 12.30 3.59
C TRP A 439 2.07 11.42 4.82
N PHE A 440 1.63 10.19 4.59
CA PHE A 440 1.46 9.14 5.58
C PHE A 440 2.14 7.85 5.10
N PRO A 441 3.33 7.52 5.61
CA PRO A 441 4.17 8.24 6.59
C PRO A 441 4.89 9.47 5.98
N GLU A 442 5.36 10.38 6.83
CA GLU A 442 5.99 11.66 6.43
C GLU A 442 7.23 11.49 5.53
N TRP A 443 8.03 10.44 5.74
CA TRP A 443 9.22 10.15 4.93
C TRP A 443 8.92 9.93 3.43
N GLY A 444 7.68 9.64 3.10
CA GLY A 444 7.23 9.48 1.71
C GLY A 444 7.49 10.72 0.85
N LYS A 445 7.45 11.92 1.44
CA LYS A 445 7.76 13.18 0.77
C LYS A 445 9.19 13.17 0.22
N ASP A 446 10.16 12.95 1.08
CA ASP A 446 11.58 13.00 0.72
C ASP A 446 11.90 11.92 -0.33
N ARG A 447 11.29 10.74 -0.18
CA ARG A 447 11.44 9.64 -1.12
C ARG A 447 10.95 10.01 -2.53
N LEU A 448 9.73 10.57 -2.65
CA LEU A 448 9.21 10.97 -3.96
C LEU A 448 10.02 12.10 -4.57
N GLN A 449 10.36 13.12 -3.78
CA GLN A 449 11.12 14.27 -4.26
C GLN A 449 12.51 13.86 -4.76
N SER A 450 13.22 12.98 -4.04
CA SER A 450 14.53 12.46 -4.50
C SER A 450 14.38 11.70 -5.81
N MET A 451 13.39 10.82 -5.93
CA MET A 451 13.13 10.06 -7.15
C MET A 451 12.79 10.96 -8.35
N VAL A 452 12.07 12.07 -8.13
CA VAL A 452 11.75 13.03 -9.20
C VAL A 452 12.99 13.85 -9.60
N LYS A 453 13.80 14.28 -8.63
CA LYS A 453 15.04 15.04 -8.89
C LYS A 453 16.06 14.25 -9.70
N GLU A 454 16.20 12.97 -9.41
CA GLU A 454 17.13 12.06 -10.08
C GLU A 454 16.58 11.48 -11.39
N ARG A 455 15.31 11.73 -11.70
CA ARG A 455 14.66 11.13 -12.86
C ARG A 455 15.23 11.68 -14.17
N ALA A 456 15.64 10.77 -15.04
CA ALA A 456 15.94 11.07 -16.44
C ALA A 456 14.64 11.29 -17.23
N ASP A 457 14.77 11.72 -18.50
CA ASP A 457 13.64 11.84 -19.41
C ASP A 457 12.83 10.56 -19.49
N TRP A 458 11.51 10.70 -19.48
CA TRP A 458 10.62 9.57 -19.51
C TRP A 458 10.44 9.03 -20.93
N CYS A 459 10.97 7.83 -21.22
CA CYS A 459 10.69 7.11 -22.45
C CYS A 459 9.23 6.66 -22.46
N ILE A 460 8.40 7.33 -23.26
CA ILE A 460 6.95 7.10 -23.33
C ILE A 460 6.52 6.14 -24.43
N SER A 461 7.39 5.76 -25.36
CA SER A 461 7.05 4.83 -26.43
C SER A 461 7.31 3.37 -26.09
N ARG A 462 6.42 2.49 -26.54
CA ARG A 462 6.52 1.03 -26.42
C ARG A 462 6.23 0.38 -27.77
N GLN A 463 7.07 -0.58 -28.14
CA GLN A 463 6.97 -1.35 -29.39
C GLN A 463 5.95 -2.48 -29.24
N ARG A 464 4.73 -2.12 -28.86
CA ARG A 464 3.61 -3.05 -28.61
C ARG A 464 2.39 -2.65 -29.41
N LYS A 465 1.36 -3.54 -29.44
CA LYS A 465 0.11 -3.31 -30.17
C LYS A 465 -1.09 -3.05 -29.26
N TRP A 466 -1.01 -3.47 -27.99
CA TRP A 466 -2.08 -3.32 -27.04
C TRP A 466 -1.82 -2.13 -26.10
N GLY A 467 -2.37 -0.98 -26.45
CA GLY A 467 -2.29 0.28 -25.72
C GLY A 467 -2.79 1.43 -26.57
N VAL A 468 -2.70 2.65 -26.05
CA VAL A 468 -3.08 3.87 -26.73
C VAL A 468 -1.93 4.31 -27.65
N PRO A 469 -2.12 4.39 -28.98
CA PRO A 469 -1.06 4.78 -29.89
C PRO A 469 -0.67 6.25 -29.71
N ILE A 470 0.61 6.56 -29.98
CA ILE A 470 1.13 7.94 -29.97
C ILE A 470 0.55 8.68 -31.18
N PRO A 471 -0.17 9.83 -30.98
CA PRO A 471 -0.95 10.50 -32.02
C PRO A 471 -0.08 11.42 -32.91
N VAL A 472 0.97 10.84 -33.51
CA VAL A 472 1.94 11.56 -34.37
C VAL A 472 1.98 10.95 -35.74
N VAL A 473 2.19 11.76 -36.78
CA VAL A 473 2.33 11.33 -38.16
C VAL A 473 3.68 11.76 -38.75
N TYR A 474 4.13 11.09 -39.78
CA TYR A 474 5.37 11.35 -40.52
C TYR A 474 5.09 11.75 -41.92
N CYS A 475 5.81 12.72 -42.43
CA CYS A 475 5.77 13.06 -43.83
C CYS A 475 6.63 12.08 -44.66
N GLN A 476 6.07 11.40 -45.66
CA GLN A 476 6.81 10.45 -46.50
C GLN A 476 7.89 11.12 -47.35
N ASP A 477 7.71 12.40 -47.73
CA ASP A 477 8.67 13.11 -48.60
C ASP A 477 9.92 13.59 -47.85
N CYS A 478 9.78 14.09 -46.57
CA CYS A 478 10.93 14.59 -45.84
C CYS A 478 11.29 13.72 -44.62
N GLY A 479 10.52 12.70 -44.28
CA GLY A 479 10.77 11.74 -43.22
C GLY A 479 10.60 12.32 -41.79
N LYS A 480 10.21 13.61 -41.67
CA LYS A 480 10.11 14.27 -40.36
C LYS A 480 8.79 13.94 -39.67
N GLU A 481 8.90 13.82 -38.35
CA GLU A 481 7.75 13.74 -37.46
C GLU A 481 6.97 15.06 -37.43
N ILE A 482 5.66 14.96 -37.29
CA ILE A 482 4.73 16.08 -37.25
C ILE A 482 3.97 16.01 -35.94
N ILE A 483 4.36 16.86 -34.99
CA ILE A 483 3.66 17.11 -33.73
C ILE A 483 2.75 18.32 -33.98
N ASP A 484 1.46 18.06 -34.13
CA ASP A 484 0.49 19.10 -34.52
C ASP A 484 -0.77 18.99 -33.64
N ASN A 485 -1.16 20.12 -33.01
CA ASN A 485 -2.28 20.16 -32.10
C ASN A 485 -3.62 19.79 -32.75
N ASP A 486 -3.86 20.23 -34.00
CA ASP A 486 -5.16 20.01 -34.66
C ASP A 486 -5.31 18.51 -35.00
N ILE A 487 -4.21 17.87 -35.42
CA ILE A 487 -4.17 16.41 -35.60
C ILE A 487 -4.48 15.70 -34.27
N MET A 488 -3.76 16.03 -33.20
CA MET A 488 -3.93 15.38 -31.91
C MET A 488 -5.35 15.57 -31.35
N MET A 489 -5.93 16.76 -31.48
CA MET A 489 -7.30 17.02 -31.03
C MET A 489 -8.33 16.29 -31.90
N LYS A 490 -8.08 16.14 -33.20
CA LYS A 490 -8.92 15.32 -34.09
C LYS A 490 -8.84 13.84 -33.70
N VAL A 491 -7.64 13.32 -33.41
CA VAL A 491 -7.43 11.95 -32.90
C VAL A 491 -8.17 11.74 -31.59
N SER A 492 -8.04 12.69 -30.65
CA SER A 492 -8.77 12.67 -29.37
C SER A 492 -10.27 12.48 -29.58
N LYS A 493 -10.86 13.30 -30.45
CA LYS A 493 -12.30 13.21 -30.77
C LYS A 493 -12.67 11.83 -31.36
N ILE A 494 -11.88 11.34 -32.31
CA ILE A 494 -12.11 10.04 -32.93
C ILE A 494 -12.03 8.92 -31.91
N PHE A 495 -11.04 8.97 -31.00
CA PHE A 495 -10.92 7.99 -29.92
C PHE A 495 -12.10 8.05 -28.94
N GLY A 496 -12.65 9.24 -28.68
CA GLY A 496 -13.88 9.40 -27.90
C GLY A 496 -15.12 8.79 -28.56
N GLU A 497 -15.16 8.73 -29.89
CA GLU A 497 -16.27 8.18 -30.67
C GLU A 497 -16.09 6.68 -30.99
N GLU A 498 -14.90 6.25 -31.42
CA GLU A 498 -14.61 4.92 -31.96
C GLU A 498 -13.68 4.07 -31.06
N GLY A 499 -12.88 4.71 -30.20
CA GLY A 499 -11.81 4.09 -29.42
C GLY A 499 -10.48 4.06 -30.19
N SER A 500 -9.40 3.71 -29.51
CA SER A 500 -8.03 3.71 -30.08
C SER A 500 -7.82 2.65 -31.19
N ASP A 501 -8.73 1.69 -31.34
CA ASP A 501 -8.70 0.77 -32.48
C ASP A 501 -8.83 1.48 -33.83
N ALA A 502 -9.46 2.66 -33.84
CA ALA A 502 -9.57 3.49 -35.06
C ALA A 502 -8.20 3.78 -35.69
N TRP A 503 -7.14 3.95 -34.86
CA TRP A 503 -5.78 4.19 -35.35
C TRP A 503 -5.25 3.06 -36.20
N PHE A 504 -5.65 1.84 -35.94
CA PHE A 504 -5.26 0.64 -36.68
C PHE A 504 -6.24 0.30 -37.84
N ALA A 505 -7.47 0.79 -37.73
CA ALA A 505 -8.54 0.47 -38.70
C ALA A 505 -8.58 1.41 -39.92
N HIS A 506 -8.23 2.68 -39.75
CA HIS A 506 -8.33 3.70 -40.80
C HIS A 506 -6.95 4.08 -41.31
N ASP A 507 -6.91 4.63 -42.56
CA ASP A 507 -5.70 5.19 -43.15
C ASP A 507 -5.30 6.51 -42.49
N THR A 508 -4.06 6.98 -42.71
CA THR A 508 -3.52 8.19 -42.06
C THR A 508 -4.34 9.43 -42.36
N GLU A 509 -4.84 9.56 -43.57
CA GLU A 509 -5.62 10.68 -44.05
C GLU A 509 -6.92 10.92 -43.24
N TYR A 510 -7.48 9.87 -42.64
CA TYR A 510 -8.65 9.96 -41.75
C TYR A 510 -8.41 10.87 -40.55
N PHE A 511 -7.19 10.91 -40.07
CA PHE A 511 -6.78 11.69 -38.88
C PHE A 511 -6.28 13.09 -39.22
N LEU A 512 -5.99 13.39 -40.51
CA LEU A 512 -5.49 14.68 -40.94
C LEU A 512 -6.61 15.70 -41.11
N PRO A 513 -6.39 16.99 -40.78
CA PRO A 513 -7.28 18.07 -41.20
C PRO A 513 -7.44 18.13 -42.69
N GLU A 514 -8.56 18.65 -43.18
CA GLU A 514 -8.81 18.82 -44.63
C GLU A 514 -7.76 19.76 -45.25
N GLY A 515 -7.14 19.32 -46.35
CA GLY A 515 -6.10 20.07 -47.08
C GLY A 515 -4.75 20.18 -46.31
N PHE A 516 -4.51 19.30 -45.36
CA PHE A 516 -3.28 19.28 -44.54
C PHE A 516 -2.02 19.22 -45.44
N LYS A 517 -1.00 19.98 -45.09
CA LYS A 517 0.33 19.97 -45.70
C LYS A 517 1.40 19.88 -44.65
N CYS A 518 2.47 19.15 -44.97
CA CYS A 518 3.62 19.04 -44.06
C CYS A 518 4.18 20.41 -43.70
N PRO A 519 4.25 20.76 -42.40
CA PRO A 519 4.79 22.04 -41.98
C PRO A 519 6.29 22.19 -42.24
N HIS A 520 7.01 21.11 -42.49
CA HIS A 520 8.46 21.13 -42.72
C HIS A 520 8.82 21.31 -44.22
N CYS A 521 8.10 20.67 -45.14
CA CYS A 521 8.44 20.71 -46.54
C CYS A 521 7.31 21.16 -47.47
N GLY A 522 6.11 21.42 -46.95
CA GLY A 522 4.93 21.86 -47.73
C GLY A 522 4.26 20.74 -48.55
N SER A 523 4.74 19.52 -48.49
CA SER A 523 4.15 18.39 -49.21
C SER A 523 2.74 18.06 -48.69
N ALA A 524 1.85 17.73 -49.61
CA ALA A 524 0.52 17.17 -49.32
C ALA A 524 0.42 15.67 -49.69
N LYS A 525 1.57 15.05 -50.02
CA LYS A 525 1.61 13.66 -50.51
C LYS A 525 2.12 12.72 -49.46
N GLY A 526 1.27 11.79 -49.05
CA GLY A 526 1.66 10.64 -48.22
C GLY A 526 2.12 10.98 -46.79
N PHE A 527 1.40 10.43 -45.85
CA PHE A 527 1.75 10.50 -44.45
C PHE A 527 1.64 9.11 -43.82
N ASP A 528 2.60 8.80 -42.94
CA ASP A 528 2.57 7.55 -42.16
C ASP A 528 2.21 7.86 -40.69
N LYS A 529 1.54 6.92 -40.04
CA LYS A 529 1.23 7.01 -38.60
C LYS A 529 2.33 6.42 -37.75
N GLU A 530 2.55 6.96 -36.57
CA GLU A 530 3.38 6.31 -35.57
C GLU A 530 2.81 4.91 -35.24
N LYS A 531 3.69 3.95 -35.00
CA LYS A 531 3.35 2.54 -34.75
C LYS A 531 3.47 2.16 -33.28
N ASP A 532 4.19 2.95 -32.52
CA ASP A 532 4.39 2.72 -31.10
C ASP A 532 3.19 3.19 -30.29
N ILE A 533 2.96 2.53 -29.17
CA ILE A 533 1.94 2.91 -28.20
C ILE A 533 2.58 3.69 -27.05
N MET A 534 1.77 4.40 -26.28
CA MET A 534 2.20 5.05 -25.04
C MET A 534 2.52 4.02 -23.95
N ASP A 535 3.43 4.39 -23.08
CA ASP A 535 3.69 3.70 -21.82
C ASP A 535 2.40 3.60 -20.99
N VAL A 536 2.09 2.43 -20.43
CA VAL A 536 0.92 2.20 -19.58
C VAL A 536 0.88 3.12 -18.35
N TRP A 537 2.05 3.55 -17.85
CA TRP A 537 2.12 4.55 -16.79
C TRP A 537 1.63 5.94 -17.20
N PHE A 538 1.60 6.22 -18.50
CA PHE A 538 0.96 7.43 -19.03
C PHE A 538 -0.57 7.30 -18.98
N ASP A 539 -1.11 6.11 -19.24
CA ASP A 539 -2.54 5.82 -19.13
C ASP A 539 -3.00 6.08 -17.68
N SER A 540 -2.48 5.34 -16.71
CA SER A 540 -2.84 5.51 -15.30
C SER A 540 -2.47 6.90 -14.76
N GLY A 541 -1.35 7.47 -15.19
CA GLY A 541 -0.93 8.84 -14.86
C GLY A 541 -1.92 9.91 -15.28
N SER A 542 -2.68 9.69 -16.37
CA SER A 542 -3.69 10.62 -16.89
C SER A 542 -5.04 10.51 -16.15
N SER A 543 -5.20 9.58 -15.21
CA SER A 543 -6.48 9.30 -14.53
C SER A 543 -7.05 10.49 -13.76
N HIS A 544 -6.21 11.40 -13.24
CA HIS A 544 -6.68 12.63 -12.60
C HIS A 544 -7.52 13.50 -13.57
N ALA A 545 -7.15 13.57 -14.85
CA ALA A 545 -7.87 14.29 -15.89
C ALA A 545 -9.05 13.45 -16.42
N ALA A 546 -8.78 12.19 -16.81
CA ALA A 546 -9.76 11.32 -17.44
C ALA A 546 -10.91 10.88 -16.51
N VAL A 547 -10.70 10.94 -15.20
CA VAL A 547 -11.68 10.51 -14.20
C VAL A 547 -12.11 11.66 -13.30
N CYS A 548 -11.17 12.20 -12.51
CA CYS A 548 -11.52 13.17 -11.46
C CYS A 548 -11.97 14.51 -12.03
N ALA A 549 -11.35 15.03 -13.08
CA ALA A 549 -11.77 16.27 -13.72
C ALA A 549 -13.00 16.09 -14.63
N ARG A 550 -13.12 14.94 -15.30
CA ARG A 550 -14.20 14.66 -16.24
C ARG A 550 -15.53 14.40 -15.54
N ARG A 551 -15.54 13.70 -14.41
CA ARG A 551 -16.76 13.35 -13.66
C ARG A 551 -17.16 14.51 -12.75
N LYS A 552 -18.26 15.20 -13.04
CA LYS A 552 -18.72 16.42 -12.33
C LYS A 552 -18.93 16.25 -10.83
N TYR A 553 -19.13 15.02 -10.35
CA TYR A 553 -19.30 14.69 -8.93
C TYR A 553 -18.00 14.32 -8.22
N LEU A 554 -16.86 14.39 -8.92
CA LEU A 554 -15.51 14.29 -8.37
C LEU A 554 -14.82 15.64 -8.42
N LYS A 555 -13.57 15.71 -7.99
CA LYS A 555 -12.75 16.94 -8.00
C LYS A 555 -11.26 16.65 -8.23
N VAL A 556 -10.55 17.65 -8.71
CA VAL A 556 -9.08 17.69 -8.79
C VAL A 556 -8.63 18.94 -8.01
N PRO A 557 -7.62 18.81 -7.13
CA PRO A 557 -6.97 17.59 -6.70
C PRO A 557 -7.91 16.68 -5.90
N ALA A 558 -7.70 15.36 -5.99
CA ALA A 558 -8.33 14.40 -5.10
C ALA A 558 -7.85 14.63 -3.65
N ASP A 559 -8.65 14.26 -2.65
CA ASP A 559 -8.24 14.46 -1.26
C ASP A 559 -7.20 13.42 -0.84
N VAL A 560 -7.29 12.18 -1.36
CA VAL A 560 -6.37 11.07 -1.00
C VAL A 560 -6.06 10.18 -2.20
N TYR A 561 -4.77 9.82 -2.35
CA TYR A 561 -4.29 8.63 -3.06
C TYR A 561 -3.73 7.65 -2.02
N LEU A 562 -4.03 6.37 -2.15
CA LEU A 562 -3.54 5.32 -1.26
C LEU A 562 -3.06 4.12 -2.07
N GLU A 563 -1.77 3.78 -2.00
CA GLU A 563 -1.18 2.62 -2.68
C GLU A 563 0.02 2.04 -1.90
N GLY A 564 0.60 0.97 -2.44
CA GLY A 564 1.84 0.39 -1.94
C GLY A 564 3.07 1.26 -2.16
N ALA A 565 4.14 0.99 -1.42
CA ALA A 565 5.40 1.75 -1.48
C ALA A 565 6.14 1.65 -2.83
N ASP A 566 5.80 0.70 -3.70
CA ASP A 566 6.29 0.61 -5.07
C ASP A 566 5.78 1.75 -5.96
N GLN A 567 4.63 2.35 -5.61
CA GLN A 567 4.00 3.38 -6.43
C GLN A 567 4.68 4.75 -6.37
N TYR A 568 5.72 4.92 -5.56
CA TYR A 568 6.61 6.09 -5.64
C TYR A 568 7.32 6.19 -7.00
N ARG A 569 7.63 5.05 -7.64
CA ARG A 569 8.15 4.98 -9.01
C ARG A 569 7.08 4.71 -10.08
N GLY A 570 5.84 4.48 -9.66
CA GLY A 570 4.70 4.19 -10.52
C GLY A 570 3.69 5.33 -10.55
N TRP A 571 2.46 5.03 -10.13
CA TRP A 571 1.29 5.89 -10.29
C TRP A 571 1.39 7.23 -9.53
N PHE A 572 1.98 7.28 -8.33
CA PHE A 572 2.16 8.55 -7.60
C PHE A 572 3.00 9.53 -8.42
N GLN A 573 4.07 9.02 -9.02
CA GLN A 573 4.97 9.84 -9.82
C GLN A 573 4.39 10.18 -11.19
N SER A 574 3.83 9.21 -11.92
CA SER A 574 3.26 9.47 -13.26
C SER A 574 2.07 10.43 -13.22
N SER A 575 1.18 10.30 -12.20
CA SER A 575 0.10 11.26 -11.98
C SER A 575 0.61 12.67 -11.67
N LEU A 576 1.66 12.79 -10.84
CA LEU A 576 2.27 14.09 -10.54
C LEU A 576 2.86 14.73 -11.79
N LEU A 577 3.66 13.98 -12.54
CA LEU A 577 4.34 14.48 -13.74
C LEU A 577 3.36 14.93 -14.82
N THR A 578 2.33 14.14 -15.13
CA THR A 578 1.33 14.50 -16.13
C THR A 578 0.48 15.69 -15.72
N SER A 579 0.15 15.80 -14.42
CA SER A 579 -0.59 16.96 -13.88
C SER A 579 0.23 18.25 -13.95
N VAL A 580 1.47 18.22 -13.48
CA VAL A 580 2.36 19.39 -13.48
C VAL A 580 2.75 19.81 -14.90
N ALA A 581 3.09 18.85 -15.76
CA ALA A 581 3.33 19.12 -17.17
C ALA A 581 2.09 19.72 -17.87
N GLY A 582 0.88 19.32 -17.45
CA GLY A 582 -0.37 19.92 -17.87
C GLY A 582 -0.54 21.39 -17.43
N GLY A 583 0.25 21.86 -16.47
CA GLY A 583 0.16 23.22 -15.90
C GLY A 583 -0.70 23.29 -14.63
N HIS A 584 -0.91 22.15 -14.00
CA HIS A 584 -1.60 22.01 -12.72
C HIS A 584 -0.61 21.72 -11.59
N GLY A 585 -1.05 21.79 -10.34
CA GLY A 585 -0.27 21.33 -9.18
C GLY A 585 -0.35 19.82 -9.01
N ALA A 586 -0.03 19.33 -7.80
CA ALA A 586 -0.21 17.92 -7.46
C ALA A 586 -1.68 17.51 -7.63
N PRO A 587 -1.98 16.35 -8.24
CA PRO A 587 -3.35 15.91 -8.48
C PRO A 587 -4.02 15.34 -7.21
N TYR A 588 -3.31 15.32 -6.11
CA TYR A 588 -3.72 14.81 -4.80
C TYR A 588 -3.27 15.73 -3.67
N LYS A 589 -4.04 15.75 -2.56
CA LYS A 589 -3.71 16.52 -1.35
C LYS A 589 -2.98 15.69 -0.30
N GLN A 590 -3.26 14.38 -0.28
CA GLN A 590 -2.67 13.46 0.68
C GLN A 590 -2.24 12.19 -0.03
N ILE A 591 -1.12 11.62 0.42
CA ILE A 591 -0.63 10.29 0.01
C ILE A 591 -0.56 9.42 1.25
N ILE A 592 -1.18 8.24 1.17
CA ILE A 592 -1.06 7.18 2.15
C ILE A 592 -0.35 6.01 1.50
N THR A 593 0.68 5.50 2.19
CA THR A 593 1.49 4.40 1.65
C THR A 593 1.44 3.20 2.58
N HIS A 594 1.18 2.03 2.02
CA HIS A 594 1.28 0.77 2.76
C HIS A 594 2.51 -0.05 2.33
N GLY A 595 3.01 -0.89 3.26
CA GLY A 595 4.07 -1.85 3.00
C GLY A 595 3.58 -3.07 2.22
N TRP A 596 4.43 -4.10 2.14
CA TRP A 596 4.14 -5.35 1.47
C TRP A 596 3.45 -6.35 2.41
N THR A 597 2.72 -7.27 1.82
CA THR A 597 2.25 -8.45 2.55
C THR A 597 3.29 -9.56 2.43
N VAL A 598 3.73 -10.08 3.58
CA VAL A 598 4.75 -11.12 3.69
C VAL A 598 4.21 -12.33 4.44
N ASP A 599 4.86 -13.49 4.31
CA ASP A 599 4.46 -14.69 5.04
C ASP A 599 4.75 -14.58 6.56
N GLY A 600 4.43 -15.61 7.32
CA GLY A 600 4.63 -15.60 8.77
C GLY A 600 6.10 -15.46 9.21
N GLU A 601 7.06 -15.79 8.33
CA GLU A 601 8.50 -15.63 8.55
C GLU A 601 9.04 -14.29 8.08
N GLY A 602 8.21 -13.46 7.42
CA GLY A 602 8.61 -12.15 6.89
C GLY A 602 9.21 -12.20 5.49
N LYS A 603 9.01 -13.30 4.75
CA LYS A 603 9.48 -13.45 3.38
C LYS A 603 8.41 -12.97 2.39
N LYS A 604 8.85 -12.35 1.29
CA LYS A 604 7.97 -11.97 0.18
C LYS A 604 7.20 -13.18 -0.34
N MET A 605 5.89 -13.06 -0.46
CA MET A 605 5.05 -14.11 -1.00
C MET A 605 5.15 -14.15 -2.52
N SER A 606 5.34 -15.36 -3.07
CA SER A 606 5.34 -15.59 -4.51
C SER A 606 4.74 -16.97 -4.86
N LYS A 607 4.20 -17.08 -6.08
CA LYS A 607 3.70 -18.37 -6.59
C LYS A 607 4.82 -19.41 -6.74
N SER A 608 6.03 -18.97 -7.04
CA SER A 608 7.20 -19.85 -7.20
C SER A 608 7.67 -20.46 -5.87
N LEU A 609 7.54 -19.72 -4.76
CA LEU A 609 7.88 -20.20 -3.42
C LEU A 609 6.75 -21.01 -2.78
N GLY A 610 5.53 -20.97 -3.34
CA GLY A 610 4.37 -21.68 -2.80
C GLY A 610 3.91 -21.19 -1.41
N ASN A 611 4.35 -20.01 -0.98
CA ASN A 611 4.05 -19.41 0.32
C ASN A 611 2.92 -18.35 0.25
N GLY A 612 2.30 -18.15 -0.93
CA GLY A 612 1.21 -17.20 -1.11
C GLY A 612 -0.12 -17.77 -0.60
N ILE A 613 -0.89 -16.94 0.11
CA ILE A 613 -2.26 -17.24 0.53
C ILE A 613 -3.21 -16.38 -0.31
N ALA A 614 -4.16 -17.02 -1.00
CA ALA A 614 -5.15 -16.28 -1.78
C ALA A 614 -6.24 -15.69 -0.86
N PRO A 615 -6.71 -14.46 -1.12
CA PRO A 615 -7.81 -13.86 -0.33
C PRO A 615 -9.05 -14.74 -0.28
N GLN A 616 -9.38 -15.41 -1.38
CA GLN A 616 -10.53 -16.31 -1.49
C GLN A 616 -10.44 -17.52 -0.54
N GLU A 617 -9.24 -18.04 -0.29
CA GLU A 617 -9.01 -19.12 0.68
C GLU A 617 -9.30 -18.65 2.10
N ILE A 618 -8.85 -17.44 2.45
CA ILE A 618 -9.10 -16.83 3.76
C ILE A 618 -10.60 -16.58 3.93
N ILE A 619 -11.24 -15.95 2.94
CA ILE A 619 -12.67 -15.62 2.99
C ILE A 619 -13.53 -16.87 3.09
N SER A 620 -13.20 -17.93 2.34
CA SER A 620 -13.96 -19.19 2.37
C SER A 620 -13.87 -19.91 3.71
N LYS A 621 -12.76 -19.74 4.44
CA LYS A 621 -12.53 -20.39 5.74
C LYS A 621 -12.96 -19.52 6.91
N TYR A 622 -12.65 -18.23 6.90
CA TYR A 622 -12.82 -17.34 8.05
C TYR A 622 -13.88 -16.26 7.82
N GLY A 623 -14.15 -15.86 6.57
CA GLY A 623 -14.98 -14.71 6.21
C GLY A 623 -14.18 -13.46 5.88
N ALA A 624 -14.80 -12.50 5.19
CA ALA A 624 -14.20 -11.24 4.80
C ALA A 624 -13.94 -10.32 6.01
N ASP A 625 -14.84 -10.28 7.00
CA ASP A 625 -14.65 -9.45 8.20
C ASP A 625 -13.41 -9.85 9.01
N ILE A 626 -12.99 -11.13 9.00
CA ILE A 626 -11.73 -11.55 9.63
C ILE A 626 -10.53 -10.98 8.87
N LEU A 627 -10.57 -10.98 7.54
CA LEU A 627 -9.52 -10.39 6.72
C LEU A 627 -9.48 -8.86 6.90
N ARG A 628 -10.63 -8.19 6.97
CA ARG A 628 -10.73 -6.77 7.25
C ARG A 628 -10.18 -6.42 8.65
N LEU A 629 -10.49 -7.22 9.66
CA LEU A 629 -9.97 -7.05 11.00
C LEU A 629 -8.44 -7.28 11.06
N TRP A 630 -7.91 -8.23 10.28
CA TRP A 630 -6.46 -8.42 10.15
C TRP A 630 -5.80 -7.15 9.59
N VAL A 631 -6.36 -6.55 8.53
CA VAL A 631 -5.87 -5.28 7.97
C VAL A 631 -5.88 -4.17 9.01
N ALA A 632 -6.98 -4.03 9.77
CA ALA A 632 -7.10 -2.99 10.79
C ALA A 632 -6.20 -3.23 12.02
N SER A 633 -5.83 -4.49 12.29
CA SER A 633 -5.05 -4.85 13.50
C SER A 633 -3.54 -4.78 13.31
N ALA A 634 -3.06 -4.43 12.10
CA ALA A 634 -1.64 -4.36 11.79
C ALA A 634 -1.21 -2.92 11.49
N ASP A 635 0.05 -2.58 11.80
CA ASP A 635 0.67 -1.35 11.28
C ASP A 635 1.00 -1.54 9.80
N TYR A 636 0.10 -1.07 8.95
CA TYR A 636 0.20 -1.25 7.50
C TYR A 636 1.24 -0.35 6.83
N HIS A 637 1.83 0.62 7.52
CA HIS A 637 2.93 1.45 7.00
C HIS A 637 4.23 0.65 6.86
N ALA A 638 4.34 -0.47 7.58
CA ALA A 638 5.41 -1.47 7.47
C ALA A 638 4.90 -2.72 6.73
N ASP A 639 5.82 -3.68 6.49
CA ASP A 639 5.47 -4.97 5.91
C ASP A 639 4.60 -5.79 6.87
N ILE A 640 3.47 -6.27 6.39
CA ILE A 640 2.46 -6.97 7.20
C ILE A 640 2.58 -8.48 7.02
N ARG A 641 2.72 -9.18 8.14
CA ARG A 641 2.74 -10.64 8.16
C ARG A 641 1.33 -11.24 8.14
N ILE A 642 1.18 -12.32 7.39
CA ILE A 642 -0.03 -13.13 7.40
C ILE A 642 0.33 -14.62 7.50
N SER A 643 -0.35 -15.34 8.40
CA SER A 643 -0.22 -16.79 8.57
C SER A 643 -1.53 -17.37 9.15
N PRO A 644 -1.72 -18.69 9.10
CA PRO A 644 -2.87 -19.35 9.74
C PRO A 644 -2.98 -19.04 11.25
N GLU A 645 -1.85 -18.94 11.96
CA GLU A 645 -1.78 -18.65 13.40
C GLU A 645 -2.26 -17.22 13.68
N ILE A 646 -1.80 -16.24 12.90
CA ILE A 646 -2.23 -14.84 12.98
C ILE A 646 -3.74 -14.76 12.72
N LEU A 647 -4.23 -15.39 11.65
CA LEU A 647 -5.67 -15.39 11.33
C LEU A 647 -6.53 -16.06 12.43
N LYS A 648 -6.00 -17.08 13.09
CA LYS A 648 -6.67 -17.69 14.25
C LYS A 648 -6.76 -16.70 15.42
N GLN A 649 -5.68 -16.00 15.74
CA GLN A 649 -5.67 -14.97 16.80
C GLN A 649 -6.65 -13.83 16.48
N ILE A 650 -6.69 -13.35 15.24
CA ILE A 650 -7.65 -12.33 14.79
C ILE A 650 -9.10 -12.85 14.93
N SER A 651 -9.33 -14.12 14.60
CA SER A 651 -10.66 -14.74 14.79
C SER A 651 -11.06 -14.83 16.27
N ASP A 652 -10.10 -15.01 17.18
CA ASP A 652 -10.36 -14.99 18.61
C ASP A 652 -10.70 -13.58 19.13
N ASN A 653 -10.00 -12.55 18.62
CA ASN A 653 -10.32 -11.15 18.91
C ASN A 653 -11.70 -10.77 18.36
N TYR A 654 -12.00 -11.15 17.12
CA TYR A 654 -13.33 -10.97 16.53
C TYR A 654 -14.46 -11.56 17.40
N ARG A 655 -14.26 -12.78 17.91
CA ARG A 655 -15.27 -13.44 18.79
C ARG A 655 -15.56 -12.63 20.03
N LYS A 656 -14.58 -11.95 20.61
CA LYS A 656 -14.77 -11.10 21.79
C LYS A 656 -15.64 -9.88 21.47
N LEU A 657 -15.34 -9.18 20.35
CA LEU A 657 -16.17 -8.06 19.87
C LEU A 657 -17.63 -8.50 19.64
N ARG A 658 -17.81 -9.61 18.93
CA ARG A 658 -19.14 -10.16 18.66
C ARG A 658 -19.88 -10.58 19.93
N ASN A 659 -19.18 -11.16 20.91
CA ASN A 659 -19.78 -11.57 22.18
C ASN A 659 -20.29 -10.37 22.99
N THR A 660 -19.55 -9.24 22.99
CA THR A 660 -19.99 -7.98 23.60
C THR A 660 -21.31 -7.51 22.99
N ALA A 661 -21.39 -7.45 21.64
CA ALA A 661 -22.62 -7.08 20.94
C ALA A 661 -23.78 -8.05 21.25
N ARG A 662 -23.49 -9.36 21.24
CA ARG A 662 -24.50 -10.38 21.55
C ARG A 662 -25.02 -10.26 22.98
N TYR A 663 -24.15 -9.94 23.95
CA TYR A 663 -24.57 -9.71 25.34
C TYR A 663 -25.55 -8.53 25.42
N CYS A 664 -25.21 -7.40 24.78
CA CYS A 664 -26.10 -6.24 24.73
C CYS A 664 -27.45 -6.61 24.10
N LEU A 665 -27.43 -7.18 22.89
CA LEU A 665 -28.64 -7.61 22.17
C LEU A 665 -29.52 -8.53 23.00
N SER A 666 -28.94 -9.48 23.72
CA SER A 666 -29.68 -10.45 24.52
C SER A 666 -30.36 -9.85 25.75
N ASN A 667 -29.93 -8.68 26.18
CA ASN A 667 -30.50 -7.96 27.32
C ASN A 667 -31.39 -6.78 26.92
N LEU A 668 -31.53 -6.51 25.63
CA LEU A 668 -32.38 -5.44 25.06
C LEU A 668 -33.67 -5.99 24.43
N TYR A 669 -34.02 -7.26 24.63
CA TYR A 669 -35.15 -7.92 23.98
C TYR A 669 -36.52 -7.30 24.30
N ASP A 670 -36.64 -6.60 25.44
CA ASP A 670 -37.84 -5.93 25.93
C ASP A 670 -37.62 -4.40 26.10
N PHE A 671 -36.68 -3.84 25.41
CA PHE A 671 -36.31 -2.43 25.48
C PHE A 671 -36.71 -1.68 24.21
N ASP A 672 -37.54 -0.66 24.39
CA ASP A 672 -37.93 0.29 23.33
C ASP A 672 -37.20 1.60 23.58
N PRO A 673 -36.19 1.98 22.75
CA PRO A 673 -35.37 3.14 23.00
C PRO A 673 -36.14 4.47 22.98
N ASP A 674 -37.31 4.54 22.30
CA ASP A 674 -38.18 5.73 22.32
C ASP A 674 -38.98 5.90 23.63
N LYS A 675 -39.12 4.84 24.45
CA LYS A 675 -39.96 4.86 25.63
C LYS A 675 -39.21 4.57 26.94
N ASP A 676 -38.21 3.70 26.85
CA ASP A 676 -37.58 3.09 28.02
C ASP A 676 -36.21 3.71 28.39
N MET A 677 -35.65 4.59 27.50
CA MET A 677 -34.43 5.31 27.86
C MET A 677 -34.66 6.24 29.05
N VAL A 678 -33.68 6.24 29.95
CA VAL A 678 -33.60 7.18 31.07
C VAL A 678 -32.61 8.29 30.79
N SER A 679 -32.84 9.47 31.40
CA SER A 679 -31.93 10.63 31.27
C SER A 679 -30.60 10.37 31.97
N ASN A 680 -29.54 11.06 31.56
CA ASN A 680 -28.21 10.91 32.17
C ASN A 680 -28.20 11.22 33.68
N ASP A 681 -29.09 12.14 34.15
CA ASP A 681 -29.20 12.49 35.56
C ASP A 681 -29.76 11.33 36.41
N GLU A 682 -30.51 10.45 35.78
CA GLU A 682 -31.19 9.33 36.43
C GLU A 682 -30.34 8.03 36.38
N LEU A 683 -29.19 8.06 35.70
CA LEU A 683 -28.25 6.96 35.65
C LEU A 683 -27.51 6.81 36.99
N GLU A 684 -27.26 5.57 37.37
CA GLU A 684 -26.41 5.26 38.51
C GLU A 684 -24.94 5.60 38.19
N GLU A 685 -24.13 5.75 39.22
CA GLU A 685 -22.74 6.17 39.09
C GLU A 685 -21.91 5.19 38.24
N LEU A 686 -22.14 3.88 38.41
CA LEU A 686 -21.52 2.84 37.59
C LEU A 686 -21.90 2.95 36.10
N ASP A 687 -23.14 3.34 35.81
CA ASP A 687 -23.65 3.57 34.46
C ASP A 687 -22.95 4.77 33.79
N LYS A 688 -22.76 5.85 34.59
CA LYS A 688 -22.01 7.03 34.16
C LYS A 688 -20.54 6.69 33.87
N TYR A 689 -19.91 5.83 34.69
CA TYR A 689 -18.57 5.33 34.44
C TYR A 689 -18.48 4.58 33.10
N ALA A 690 -19.41 3.69 32.82
CA ALA A 690 -19.43 2.96 31.56
C ALA A 690 -19.56 3.88 30.32
N LEU A 691 -20.38 4.93 30.41
CA LEU A 691 -20.50 5.95 29.36
C LEU A 691 -19.24 6.82 29.22
N MET A 692 -18.58 7.15 30.34
CA MET A 692 -17.27 7.83 30.29
C MET A 692 -16.23 7.00 29.52
N LYS A 693 -16.15 5.69 29.79
CA LYS A 693 -15.26 4.79 29.07
C LYS A 693 -15.64 4.64 27.59
N LEU A 694 -16.94 4.74 27.27
CA LEU A 694 -17.43 4.79 25.90
C LEU A 694 -16.94 6.07 25.19
N ASP A 695 -17.04 7.22 25.83
CA ASP A 695 -16.54 8.49 25.30
C ASP A 695 -15.04 8.44 25.05
N GLU A 696 -14.26 7.91 25.99
CA GLU A 696 -12.80 7.74 25.82
C GLU A 696 -12.46 6.91 24.58
N VAL A 697 -13.09 5.74 24.40
CA VAL A 697 -12.79 4.86 23.27
C VAL A 697 -13.27 5.42 21.94
N ILE A 698 -14.41 6.11 21.90
CA ILE A 698 -14.90 6.78 20.68
C ILE A 698 -13.93 7.89 20.27
N LYS A 699 -13.47 8.69 21.24
CA LYS A 699 -12.50 9.74 20.97
C LYS A 699 -11.21 9.16 20.37
N ILE A 700 -10.62 8.14 21.03
CA ILE A 700 -9.41 7.46 20.54
C ILE A 700 -9.62 6.92 19.12
N ALA A 701 -10.74 6.22 18.88
CA ALA A 701 -11.02 5.63 17.58
C ALA A 701 -11.20 6.70 16.49
N ARG A 702 -11.94 7.79 16.78
CA ARG A 702 -12.12 8.90 15.82
C ARG A 702 -10.80 9.61 15.49
N ASP A 703 -10.02 9.96 16.54
CA ASP A 703 -8.70 10.59 16.36
C ASP A 703 -7.76 9.71 15.53
N ALA A 704 -7.78 8.40 15.77
CA ALA A 704 -7.00 7.42 15.01
C ALA A 704 -7.46 7.29 13.54
N PHE A 705 -8.78 7.27 13.28
CA PHE A 705 -9.30 7.24 11.90
C PHE A 705 -8.94 8.51 11.11
N GLU A 706 -8.90 9.69 11.76
CA GLU A 706 -8.54 10.94 11.07
C GLU A 706 -7.07 10.99 10.62
N VAL A 707 -6.20 10.23 11.28
CA VAL A 707 -4.77 10.09 10.90
C VAL A 707 -4.47 8.73 10.25
N TYR A 708 -5.51 7.97 9.92
CA TYR A 708 -5.42 6.67 9.28
C TYR A 708 -4.71 5.58 10.10
N ASP A 709 -4.66 5.71 11.42
CA ASP A 709 -4.11 4.73 12.37
C ASP A 709 -5.18 3.71 12.79
N TYR A 710 -5.48 2.77 11.90
CA TYR A 710 -6.51 1.75 12.15
C TYR A 710 -6.12 0.75 13.23
N HIS A 711 -4.82 0.55 13.45
CA HIS A 711 -4.33 -0.35 14.50
C HIS A 711 -4.73 0.16 15.90
N THR A 712 -4.50 1.44 16.18
CA THR A 712 -4.92 2.07 17.44
C THR A 712 -6.44 2.03 17.60
N ALA A 713 -7.21 2.31 16.54
CA ALA A 713 -8.67 2.24 16.58
C ALA A 713 -9.16 0.81 16.90
N ALA A 714 -8.69 -0.20 16.18
CA ALA A 714 -9.11 -1.59 16.39
C ALA A 714 -8.70 -2.13 17.77
N HIS A 715 -7.50 -1.80 18.24
CA HIS A 715 -7.00 -2.23 19.53
C HIS A 715 -7.77 -1.60 20.70
N SER A 716 -8.04 -0.30 20.64
CA SER A 716 -8.80 0.41 21.68
C SER A 716 -10.24 -0.13 21.79
N LEU A 717 -10.92 -0.35 20.66
CA LEU A 717 -12.25 -0.94 20.60
C LEU A 717 -12.28 -2.38 21.16
N HIS A 718 -11.28 -3.18 20.83
CA HIS A 718 -11.13 -4.52 21.40
C HIS A 718 -10.93 -4.48 22.92
N ASN A 719 -10.04 -3.61 23.42
CA ASN A 719 -9.78 -3.47 24.85
C ASN A 719 -11.01 -2.99 25.59
N PHE A 720 -11.73 -2.01 25.08
CA PHE A 720 -13.01 -1.56 25.64
C PHE A 720 -13.99 -2.73 25.79
N CYS A 721 -14.18 -3.53 24.75
CA CYS A 721 -15.08 -4.68 24.79
C CYS A 721 -14.67 -5.75 25.83
N VAL A 722 -13.36 -6.00 25.94
CA VAL A 722 -12.84 -7.08 26.82
C VAL A 722 -12.68 -6.60 28.25
N VAL A 723 -11.99 -5.48 28.46
CA VAL A 723 -11.60 -5.03 29.80
C VAL A 723 -12.76 -4.31 30.46
N GLU A 724 -13.26 -3.25 29.83
CA GLU A 724 -14.26 -2.38 30.45
C GLU A 724 -15.64 -3.02 30.44
N MET A 725 -16.06 -3.61 29.31
CA MET A 725 -17.40 -4.17 29.22
C MET A 725 -17.47 -5.60 29.80
N SER A 726 -16.73 -6.58 29.23
CA SER A 726 -16.91 -7.99 29.58
C SER A 726 -16.37 -8.34 30.97
N ASN A 727 -15.16 -7.85 31.31
CA ASN A 727 -14.52 -8.20 32.58
C ASN A 727 -14.94 -7.32 33.76
N PHE A 728 -15.62 -6.22 33.48
CA PHE A 728 -16.06 -5.32 34.54
C PHE A 728 -17.56 -5.01 34.44
N TYR A 729 -17.98 -4.09 33.59
CA TYR A 729 -19.34 -3.55 33.62
C TYR A 729 -20.42 -4.63 33.52
N PHE A 730 -20.34 -5.52 32.53
CA PHE A 730 -21.32 -6.59 32.35
C PHE A 730 -21.35 -7.59 33.51
N ASP A 731 -20.22 -7.86 34.14
CA ASP A 731 -20.16 -8.78 35.27
C ASP A 731 -20.76 -8.18 36.54
N VAL A 732 -20.51 -6.89 36.79
CA VAL A 732 -20.94 -6.18 37.97
C VAL A 732 -22.47 -5.99 37.98
N PHE A 733 -23.06 -5.46 36.91
CA PHE A 733 -24.44 -5.04 36.91
C PHE A 733 -25.45 -6.13 36.45
N LYS A 734 -25.00 -7.31 36.07
CA LYS A 734 -25.92 -8.41 35.65
C LYS A 734 -26.95 -8.81 36.67
N ASP A 735 -26.64 -8.70 37.98
CA ASP A 735 -27.60 -8.93 39.05
C ASP A 735 -28.77 -7.95 38.93
N ARG A 736 -28.50 -6.68 38.73
CA ARG A 736 -29.51 -5.62 38.55
C ARG A 736 -30.35 -5.88 37.29
N LEU A 737 -29.78 -6.32 36.20
CA LEU A 737 -30.51 -6.67 34.98
C LEU A 737 -31.47 -7.85 35.18
N TYR A 738 -31.00 -8.90 35.87
CA TYR A 738 -31.73 -10.17 35.92
C TYR A 738 -32.73 -10.23 37.07
N THR A 739 -32.39 -9.59 38.23
CA THR A 739 -33.19 -9.74 39.45
C THR A 739 -34.14 -8.59 39.71
N SER A 740 -34.02 -7.43 39.10
CA SER A 740 -34.93 -6.29 39.25
C SER A 740 -36.27 -6.57 38.55
N ALA A 741 -37.29 -5.80 38.90
CA ALA A 741 -38.56 -5.83 38.16
C ALA A 741 -38.37 -5.37 36.71
N PRO A 742 -39.08 -5.93 35.72
CA PRO A 742 -38.87 -5.63 34.30
C PRO A 742 -38.93 -4.15 33.96
N GLN A 743 -39.80 -3.41 34.59
CA GLN A 743 -40.03 -1.97 34.35
C GLN A 743 -39.33 -1.07 35.36
N SER A 744 -38.47 -1.63 36.23
CA SER A 744 -37.81 -0.81 37.24
C SER A 744 -36.84 0.17 36.62
N LYS A 745 -36.74 1.36 37.20
CA LYS A 745 -35.86 2.44 36.69
C LYS A 745 -34.40 2.00 36.67
N THR A 746 -33.93 1.28 37.67
CA THR A 746 -32.56 0.79 37.76
C THR A 746 -32.21 -0.20 36.63
N ARG A 747 -33.18 -1.08 36.26
CA ARG A 747 -32.98 -1.97 35.10
C ARG A 747 -32.99 -1.19 33.79
N ARG A 748 -33.94 -0.26 33.60
CA ARG A 748 -34.00 0.59 32.41
C ARG A 748 -32.78 1.47 32.26
N ALA A 749 -32.19 1.96 33.36
CA ALA A 749 -30.92 2.67 33.35
C ALA A 749 -29.78 1.79 32.76
N ALA A 750 -29.64 0.57 33.27
CA ALA A 750 -28.66 -0.39 32.73
C ALA A 750 -28.88 -0.69 31.25
N GLN A 751 -30.16 -0.92 30.84
CA GLN A 751 -30.48 -1.14 29.42
C GLN A 751 -30.22 0.09 28.54
N THR A 752 -30.43 1.30 29.05
CA THR A 752 -30.06 2.55 28.36
C THR A 752 -28.57 2.59 28.04
N VAL A 753 -27.71 2.21 28.99
CA VAL A 753 -26.27 2.14 28.75
C VAL A 753 -25.91 1.05 27.75
N LEU A 754 -26.51 -0.14 27.88
CA LEU A 754 -26.30 -1.22 26.91
C LEU A 754 -26.70 -0.79 25.47
N TYR A 755 -27.80 -0.09 25.32
CA TYR A 755 -28.25 0.45 24.04
C TYR A 755 -27.25 1.47 23.47
N LYS A 756 -26.84 2.47 24.28
CA LYS A 756 -25.86 3.49 23.87
C LYS A 756 -24.52 2.87 23.49
N VAL A 757 -24.04 1.89 24.27
CA VAL A 757 -22.79 1.15 23.99
C VAL A 757 -22.91 0.39 22.66
N LEU A 758 -24.02 -0.36 22.46
CA LEU A 758 -24.24 -1.17 21.28
C LEU A 758 -24.36 -0.30 20.01
N ASP A 759 -25.13 0.78 20.06
CA ASP A 759 -25.32 1.72 18.97
C ASP A 759 -23.98 2.35 18.56
N ALA A 760 -23.30 2.96 19.51
CA ALA A 760 -22.01 3.63 19.26
C ALA A 760 -20.95 2.66 18.75
N LEU A 761 -20.80 1.51 19.40
CA LEU A 761 -19.83 0.49 19.02
C LEU A 761 -20.11 -0.05 17.60
N THR A 762 -21.37 -0.27 17.24
CA THR A 762 -21.76 -0.74 15.90
C THR A 762 -21.39 0.28 14.85
N LEU A 763 -21.68 1.56 15.08
CA LEU A 763 -21.36 2.64 14.14
C LEU A 763 -19.84 2.82 13.97
N VAL A 764 -19.06 2.81 15.07
CA VAL A 764 -17.59 2.94 14.99
C VAL A 764 -16.92 1.73 14.36
N LEU A 765 -17.47 0.52 14.52
CA LEU A 765 -16.97 -0.70 13.90
C LEU A 765 -17.36 -0.86 12.42
N THR A 766 -18.36 -0.11 11.93
CA THR A 766 -18.88 -0.22 10.54
C THR A 766 -17.80 -0.08 9.46
N PRO A 767 -16.83 0.81 9.55
CA PRO A 767 -15.72 0.87 8.59
C PRO A 767 -14.89 -0.41 8.55
N ILE A 768 -14.64 -1.05 9.71
CA ILE A 768 -13.75 -2.21 9.85
C ILE A 768 -14.53 -3.52 9.61
N LEU A 769 -15.59 -3.77 10.36
CA LEU A 769 -16.38 -4.99 10.35
C LEU A 769 -17.72 -4.80 9.63
N ALA A 770 -17.64 -4.57 8.31
CA ALA A 770 -18.77 -4.13 7.50
C ALA A 770 -19.99 -5.05 7.56
N PHE A 771 -19.78 -6.37 7.52
CA PHE A 771 -20.85 -7.36 7.55
C PHE A 771 -21.40 -7.59 8.96
N THR A 772 -20.51 -7.66 9.94
CA THR A 772 -20.90 -7.88 11.34
C THR A 772 -21.63 -6.67 11.91
N ALA A 773 -21.19 -5.45 11.59
CA ALA A 773 -21.86 -4.23 12.01
C ALA A 773 -23.29 -4.15 11.43
N ASP A 774 -23.46 -4.51 10.16
CA ASP A 774 -24.78 -4.56 9.54
C ASP A 774 -25.65 -5.68 10.14
N GLU A 775 -25.10 -6.86 10.46
CA GLU A 775 -25.80 -7.92 11.17
C GLU A 775 -26.31 -7.48 12.55
N ILE A 776 -25.47 -6.78 13.31
CA ILE A 776 -25.83 -6.23 14.62
C ILE A 776 -26.93 -5.18 14.44
N TRP A 777 -26.77 -4.27 13.48
CA TRP A 777 -27.73 -3.21 13.18
C TRP A 777 -29.12 -3.75 12.88
N GLN A 778 -29.21 -4.79 12.04
CA GLN A 778 -30.50 -5.42 11.72
C GLN A 778 -31.13 -6.18 12.92
N SER A 779 -30.35 -6.42 13.96
CA SER A 779 -30.79 -7.22 15.13
C SER A 779 -31.13 -6.38 16.36
N MET A 780 -30.77 -5.06 16.35
CA MET A 780 -30.98 -4.18 17.50
C MET A 780 -32.21 -3.28 17.32
N PRO A 781 -32.82 -2.82 18.43
CA PRO A 781 -33.83 -1.77 18.34
C PRO A 781 -33.22 -0.43 17.95
N HIS A 782 -34.02 0.44 17.32
CA HIS A 782 -33.58 1.80 16.93
C HIS A 782 -34.55 2.84 17.46
N ASP A 783 -34.01 3.96 17.91
CA ASP A 783 -34.80 5.16 18.18
C ASP A 783 -35.11 5.91 16.87
N LYS A 784 -36.03 6.86 16.96
CA LYS A 784 -36.52 7.64 15.78
C LYS A 784 -35.45 8.50 15.12
N SER A 785 -34.33 8.77 15.76
CA SER A 785 -33.23 9.55 15.20
C SER A 785 -32.33 8.73 14.28
N ARG A 786 -32.43 7.39 14.35
CA ARG A 786 -31.60 6.48 13.59
C ARG A 786 -32.26 6.00 12.29
N ASN A 787 -31.49 5.93 11.23
CA ASN A 787 -31.90 5.21 10.03
C ASN A 787 -31.72 3.71 10.25
N GLY A 788 -32.83 2.96 10.38
CA GLY A 788 -32.78 1.53 10.65
C GLY A 788 -32.39 0.65 9.46
N GLU A 789 -32.30 1.22 8.22
CA GLU A 789 -31.98 0.43 7.02
C GLU A 789 -30.52 -0.03 7.00
N SER A 790 -29.58 0.84 7.38
CA SER A 790 -28.16 0.53 7.40
C SER A 790 -27.40 1.41 8.39
N PRO A 791 -26.35 0.89 9.05
CA PRO A 791 -25.47 1.70 9.88
C PRO A 791 -24.75 2.78 9.07
N LEU A 792 -24.52 2.58 7.76
CA LEU A 792 -23.86 3.55 6.87
C LEU A 792 -24.64 4.87 6.69
N PHE A 793 -25.95 4.88 6.95
CA PHE A 793 -26.79 6.08 6.83
C PHE A 793 -26.85 6.89 8.14
N ASN A 794 -26.00 6.52 9.10
CA ASN A 794 -25.92 7.18 10.40
C ASN A 794 -24.52 7.73 10.63
N GLU A 795 -24.41 8.82 11.37
CA GLU A 795 -23.13 9.40 11.73
C GLU A 795 -22.50 8.65 12.92
N ILE A 796 -21.20 8.47 12.86
CA ILE A 796 -20.40 7.99 14.00
C ILE A 796 -20.53 9.01 15.12
N PRO A 797 -20.93 8.61 16.34
CA PRO A 797 -21.23 9.53 17.42
C PRO A 797 -19.99 10.32 17.85
N GLN A 798 -20.25 11.52 18.39
CA GLN A 798 -19.23 12.28 19.11
C GLN A 798 -19.04 11.71 20.52
N PRO A 799 -17.88 11.91 21.16
CA PRO A 799 -17.63 11.46 22.53
C PRO A 799 -18.23 12.47 23.53
N ASP A 800 -19.56 12.51 23.61
CA ASP A 800 -20.35 13.47 24.41
C ASP A 800 -21.54 12.82 25.13
N PHE A 801 -21.41 11.50 25.46
CA PHE A 801 -22.44 10.77 26.16
C PHE A 801 -22.59 11.21 27.62
N ILE A 802 -21.49 11.61 28.28
CA ILE A 802 -21.48 12.05 29.68
C ILE A 802 -20.38 13.09 29.94
N GLU A 803 -20.66 14.07 30.79
CA GLU A 803 -19.61 14.94 31.33
C GLU A 803 -19.03 14.27 32.57
N ALA A 804 -17.73 13.97 32.57
CA ALA A 804 -16.97 13.43 33.67
C ALA A 804 -15.84 14.40 34.04
N ASP A 805 -15.85 14.86 35.29
CA ASP A 805 -14.80 15.71 35.83
C ASP A 805 -13.59 14.89 36.32
N SER A 806 -12.50 15.58 36.66
CA SER A 806 -11.27 14.94 37.16
C SER A 806 -11.48 14.18 38.48
N ASP A 807 -12.38 14.63 39.33
CA ASP A 807 -12.67 14.01 40.62
C ASP A 807 -13.42 12.68 40.43
N PHE A 808 -14.35 12.64 39.48
CA PHE A 808 -15.03 11.43 39.10
C PHE A 808 -14.08 10.37 38.52
N ILE A 809 -13.19 10.80 37.64
CA ILE A 809 -12.17 9.92 37.05
C ILE A 809 -11.26 9.36 38.15
N ALA A 810 -10.68 10.23 38.96
CA ALA A 810 -9.78 9.83 40.04
C ALA A 810 -10.46 8.90 41.08
N LYS A 811 -11.75 9.14 41.36
CA LYS A 811 -12.56 8.25 42.21
C LYS A 811 -12.62 6.83 41.66
N TRP A 812 -12.94 6.70 40.39
CA TRP A 812 -13.07 5.38 39.74
C TRP A 812 -11.72 4.67 39.57
N ASP A 813 -10.64 5.38 39.29
CA ASP A 813 -9.30 4.82 39.26
C ASP A 813 -8.92 4.20 40.63
N ARG A 814 -9.25 4.89 41.74
CA ARG A 814 -9.03 4.35 43.09
C ARG A 814 -9.91 3.12 43.38
N ILE A 815 -11.19 3.13 42.94
CA ILE A 815 -12.10 1.98 43.07
C ILE A 815 -11.55 0.77 42.32
N HIS A 816 -11.04 0.95 41.11
CA HIS A 816 -10.45 -0.12 40.31
C HIS A 816 -9.20 -0.72 40.93
N ALA A 817 -8.31 0.13 41.49
CA ALA A 817 -7.13 -0.33 42.21
C ALA A 817 -7.51 -1.21 43.40
N VAL A 818 -8.46 -0.76 44.22
CA VAL A 818 -8.99 -1.53 45.38
C VAL A 818 -9.66 -2.84 44.89
N ARG A 819 -10.48 -2.78 43.84
CA ARG A 819 -11.12 -3.97 43.28
C ARG A 819 -10.11 -5.03 42.85
N PHE A 820 -9.00 -4.62 42.24
CA PHE A 820 -7.95 -5.53 41.80
C PHE A 820 -7.35 -6.30 43.01
N ASP A 821 -7.09 -5.62 44.13
CA ASP A 821 -6.61 -6.25 45.35
C ASP A 821 -7.66 -7.17 45.98
N VAL A 822 -8.93 -6.76 45.98
CA VAL A 822 -10.04 -7.59 46.44
C VAL A 822 -10.18 -8.87 45.60
N GLN A 823 -10.03 -8.78 44.27
CA GLN A 823 -10.08 -9.97 43.42
C GLN A 823 -8.96 -10.97 43.73
N LYS A 824 -7.74 -10.49 44.03
CA LYS A 824 -6.64 -11.34 44.52
C LYS A 824 -6.99 -12.03 45.84
N ALA A 825 -7.54 -11.26 46.81
CA ALA A 825 -7.93 -11.82 48.09
C ALA A 825 -9.06 -12.85 47.97
N LEU A 826 -10.05 -12.62 47.13
CA LEU A 826 -11.12 -13.57 46.82
C LEU A 826 -10.57 -14.86 46.15
N GLU A 827 -9.59 -14.76 45.28
CA GLU A 827 -8.94 -15.91 44.67
C GLU A 827 -8.15 -16.74 45.69
N LEU A 828 -7.43 -16.10 46.60
CA LEU A 828 -6.75 -16.79 47.71
C LEU A 828 -7.77 -17.51 48.60
N ALA A 829 -8.86 -16.83 49.02
CA ALA A 829 -9.91 -17.42 49.84
C ALA A 829 -10.62 -18.61 49.17
N ARG A 830 -10.74 -18.57 47.83
CA ARG A 830 -11.28 -19.70 47.04
C ARG A 830 -10.32 -20.88 47.02
N ASN A 831 -9.02 -20.65 46.84
CA ASN A 831 -7.98 -21.68 46.86
C ASN A 831 -7.89 -22.34 48.22
N GLU A 832 -8.08 -21.61 49.31
CA GLU A 832 -8.13 -22.07 50.69
C GLU A 832 -9.48 -22.70 51.07
N LYS A 833 -10.47 -22.68 50.15
CA LYS A 833 -11.81 -23.22 50.36
C LYS A 833 -12.64 -22.53 51.44
N ILE A 834 -12.33 -21.29 51.75
CA ILE A 834 -13.13 -20.43 52.65
C ILE A 834 -14.46 -20.13 51.95
N ILE A 835 -14.41 -19.85 50.68
CA ILE A 835 -15.56 -19.59 49.81
C ILE A 835 -15.51 -20.51 48.57
N GLY A 836 -16.69 -20.79 47.94
CA GLY A 836 -16.73 -21.44 46.61
C GLY A 836 -17.00 -20.43 45.48
N LYS A 837 -17.81 -19.42 45.73
CA LYS A 837 -18.16 -18.33 44.78
C LYS A 837 -18.07 -16.99 45.47
N PRO A 838 -17.78 -15.89 44.70
CA PRO A 838 -17.67 -14.53 45.25
C PRO A 838 -18.91 -14.08 46.05
N LEU A 839 -20.12 -14.47 45.61
CA LEU A 839 -21.38 -14.16 46.33
C LEU A 839 -21.49 -14.86 47.72
N GLU A 840 -20.64 -15.80 48.07
CA GLU A 840 -20.52 -16.43 49.38
C GLU A 840 -19.63 -15.66 50.32
N ALA A 841 -18.98 -14.57 49.81
CA ALA A 841 -18.00 -13.80 50.56
C ALA A 841 -18.60 -12.55 51.22
N LYS A 842 -18.04 -12.24 52.40
CA LYS A 842 -17.98 -10.91 53.00
C LYS A 842 -16.56 -10.47 52.96
N VAL A 843 -16.31 -9.27 52.45
CA VAL A 843 -14.97 -8.65 52.34
C VAL A 843 -14.88 -7.56 53.37
N SER A 844 -13.89 -7.66 54.27
CA SER A 844 -13.54 -6.59 55.21
C SER A 844 -12.29 -5.88 54.69
N LEU A 845 -12.42 -4.57 54.39
CA LEU A 845 -11.33 -3.68 53.99
C LEU A 845 -10.78 -2.95 55.19
N TYR A 846 -9.50 -3.05 55.44
CA TYR A 846 -8.83 -2.36 56.54
C TYR A 846 -7.94 -1.26 55.98
N ALA A 847 -8.13 -0.04 56.43
CA ALA A 847 -7.35 1.14 56.05
C ALA A 847 -7.37 2.20 57.15
N ASP A 848 -6.48 3.17 57.05
CA ASP A 848 -6.44 4.33 57.94
C ASP A 848 -6.39 5.65 57.14
N GLY A 849 -6.58 6.78 57.81
CA GLY A 849 -6.47 8.12 57.21
C GLY A 849 -7.40 8.35 56.01
N GLU A 850 -6.84 8.99 55.03
CA GLU A 850 -7.57 9.38 53.77
C GLU A 850 -8.17 8.17 53.00
N LEU A 851 -7.44 7.05 52.98
CA LEU A 851 -7.94 5.86 52.32
C LEU A 851 -9.18 5.29 53.02
N TYR A 852 -9.18 5.29 54.35
CA TYR A 852 -10.34 4.88 55.14
C TYR A 852 -11.56 5.76 54.84
N ASP A 853 -11.38 7.10 54.89
CA ASP A 853 -12.46 8.05 54.60
C ASP A 853 -13.00 7.89 53.20
N PHE A 854 -12.14 7.68 52.22
CA PHE A 854 -12.55 7.39 50.83
C PHE A 854 -13.36 6.09 50.72
N LEU A 855 -12.85 4.98 51.24
CA LEU A 855 -13.52 3.69 51.23
C LEU A 855 -14.87 3.74 51.94
N LYS A 856 -14.95 4.47 53.05
CA LYS A 856 -16.19 4.67 53.81
C LYS A 856 -17.23 5.46 53.02
N SER A 857 -16.78 6.43 52.22
CA SER A 857 -17.69 7.22 51.36
C SER A 857 -18.34 6.39 50.23
N VAL A 858 -17.70 5.30 49.77
CA VAL A 858 -18.18 4.42 48.71
C VAL A 858 -18.67 3.05 49.20
N GLU A 859 -18.61 2.76 50.49
CA GLU A 859 -18.87 1.43 51.09
C GLU A 859 -20.19 0.81 50.61
N ALA A 860 -21.23 1.59 50.43
CA ALA A 860 -22.54 1.13 50.03
C ALA A 860 -22.54 0.52 48.60
N GLN A 861 -21.64 0.96 47.72
CA GLN A 861 -21.53 0.50 46.31
C GLN A 861 -20.57 -0.71 46.17
N LEU A 862 -19.64 -0.89 47.12
CA LEU A 862 -18.57 -1.88 47.02
C LEU A 862 -19.08 -3.34 46.91
N PRO A 863 -20.18 -3.77 47.63
CA PRO A 863 -20.68 -5.14 47.44
C PRO A 863 -21.10 -5.47 46.00
N GLU A 864 -21.67 -4.52 45.28
CA GLU A 864 -22.03 -4.68 43.87
C GLU A 864 -20.75 -4.71 43.00
N ILE A 865 -19.83 -3.76 43.22
CA ILE A 865 -18.58 -3.64 42.45
C ILE A 865 -17.68 -4.88 42.61
N PHE A 866 -17.64 -5.48 43.79
CA PHE A 866 -16.85 -6.69 44.06
C PHE A 866 -17.61 -7.99 43.81
N ILE A 867 -18.94 -7.90 43.53
CA ILE A 867 -19.86 -9.04 43.30
C ILE A 867 -19.86 -9.96 44.55
N THR A 868 -19.96 -9.38 45.75
CA THR A 868 -19.98 -10.07 47.01
C THR A 868 -21.31 -9.83 47.76
N SER A 869 -21.64 -10.63 48.77
CA SER A 869 -22.83 -10.43 49.55
C SER A 869 -22.67 -9.36 50.65
N GLY A 870 -21.46 -9.02 51.03
CA GLY A 870 -21.21 -7.95 52.00
C GLY A 870 -19.80 -7.39 51.91
N VAL A 871 -19.68 -6.10 52.24
CA VAL A 871 -18.42 -5.40 52.40
C VAL A 871 -18.49 -4.60 53.69
N SER A 872 -17.40 -4.55 54.46
CA SER A 872 -17.21 -3.65 55.57
C SER A 872 -15.89 -2.89 55.45
N VAL A 873 -15.86 -1.62 55.87
CA VAL A 873 -14.65 -0.80 55.89
C VAL A 873 -14.32 -0.52 57.38
N GLU A 874 -13.16 -0.93 57.83
CA GLU A 874 -12.75 -0.92 59.22
C GLU A 874 -11.35 -0.32 59.35
N LYS A 875 -11.00 0.16 60.57
CA LYS A 875 -9.64 0.57 60.90
C LYS A 875 -8.87 -0.62 61.43
N GLY A 876 -7.58 -0.73 61.06
CA GLY A 876 -6.72 -1.80 61.52
C GLY A 876 -5.98 -2.54 60.40
N GLU A 877 -5.63 -3.80 60.66
CA GLU A 877 -4.90 -4.63 59.65
C GLU A 877 -5.68 -5.91 59.33
N GLY A 878 -5.79 -6.25 58.06
CA GLY A 878 -6.37 -7.48 57.56
C GLY A 878 -5.31 -8.54 57.25
N GLU A 879 -5.77 -9.72 56.80
CA GLU A 879 -4.92 -10.90 56.58
C GLU A 879 -4.09 -10.82 55.27
N VAL A 880 -4.61 -10.18 54.23
CA VAL A 880 -3.98 -10.05 52.94
C VAL A 880 -3.63 -8.58 52.69
N LYS A 881 -2.36 -8.26 52.43
CA LYS A 881 -1.92 -6.90 52.05
C LYS A 881 -2.24 -6.68 50.58
N GLY A 882 -2.87 -5.53 50.28
CA GLY A 882 -3.09 -5.06 48.92
C GLY A 882 -1.84 -4.41 48.33
N ASP A 883 -1.87 -4.19 47.01
CA ASP A 883 -0.88 -3.37 46.29
C ASP A 883 -1.16 -1.87 46.53
N VAL A 884 -2.42 -1.51 46.85
CA VAL A 884 -2.80 -0.16 47.28
C VAL A 884 -2.16 0.10 48.67
N GLU A 885 -1.36 1.15 48.75
CA GLU A 885 -0.65 1.50 49.98
C GLU A 885 -1.63 1.74 51.13
N GLY A 886 -1.41 1.07 52.29
CA GLY A 886 -2.25 1.16 53.46
C GLY A 886 -3.54 0.33 53.42
N LEU A 887 -3.77 -0.48 52.37
CA LEU A 887 -4.90 -1.39 52.27
C LEU A 887 -4.51 -2.80 52.70
N SER A 888 -5.35 -3.40 53.55
CA SER A 888 -5.36 -4.84 53.80
C SER A 888 -6.77 -5.40 53.82
N ILE A 889 -6.91 -6.70 53.54
CA ILE A 889 -8.20 -7.32 53.21
C ILE A 889 -8.32 -8.63 53.96
N THR A 890 -9.48 -8.89 54.53
CA THR A 890 -9.87 -10.21 55.03
C THR A 890 -11.14 -10.67 54.32
N VAL A 891 -11.14 -11.92 53.86
CA VAL A 891 -12.30 -12.54 53.20
C VAL A 891 -12.84 -13.62 54.10
N SER A 892 -14.13 -13.53 54.43
CA SER A 892 -14.84 -14.50 55.24
C SER A 892 -16.13 -14.97 54.51
N LYS A 893 -16.81 -15.98 55.04
CA LYS A 893 -18.14 -16.35 54.56
C LYS A 893 -19.10 -15.23 54.85
N ALA A 894 -20.01 -14.97 53.93
CA ALA A 894 -21.06 -13.98 54.09
C ALA A 894 -22.03 -14.37 55.21
N ASP A 895 -22.53 -13.36 55.90
CA ASP A 895 -23.48 -13.47 56.99
C ASP A 895 -24.93 -13.67 56.46
N GLY A 896 -25.79 -14.34 57.23
CA GLY A 896 -27.22 -14.55 56.92
C GLY A 896 -27.47 -15.78 56.07
N GLU A 897 -28.71 -15.90 55.53
CA GLU A 897 -29.14 -17.01 54.74
C GLU A 897 -29.12 -16.67 53.23
N LYS A 898 -28.96 -17.69 52.40
CA LYS A 898 -28.92 -17.56 50.94
C LYS A 898 -30.32 -17.30 50.34
N CYS A 899 -30.45 -16.20 49.62
CA CYS A 899 -31.67 -15.95 48.84
C CYS A 899 -31.78 -16.89 47.66
N GLU A 900 -32.93 -17.62 47.49
CA GLU A 900 -33.10 -18.58 46.39
C GLU A 900 -33.22 -17.93 45.00
N ARG A 901 -33.56 -16.61 44.93
CA ARG A 901 -33.74 -15.90 43.67
C ARG A 901 -32.47 -15.21 43.18
N CYS A 902 -31.83 -14.36 44.03
CA CYS A 902 -30.63 -13.62 43.61
C CYS A 902 -29.31 -14.25 44.09
N TRP A 903 -29.35 -15.27 44.90
CA TRP A 903 -28.25 -16.08 45.46
C TRP A 903 -27.31 -15.31 46.38
N LYS A 904 -27.59 -14.05 46.73
CA LYS A 904 -26.85 -13.29 47.77
C LYS A 904 -27.25 -13.82 49.14
N PHE A 905 -26.32 -13.76 50.06
CA PHE A 905 -26.56 -14.01 51.49
C PHE A 905 -27.03 -12.74 52.15
N SER A 906 -28.08 -12.84 53.00
CA SER A 906 -28.68 -11.67 53.66
C SER A 906 -29.41 -12.05 54.95
N TYR A 907 -29.27 -11.20 55.95
CA TYR A 907 -30.12 -11.30 57.16
C TYR A 907 -31.60 -11.02 56.94
N THR A 908 -31.96 -10.49 55.77
CA THR A 908 -33.37 -10.22 55.43
C THR A 908 -34.11 -11.42 54.83
N VAL A 909 -33.41 -12.56 54.59
CA VAL A 909 -34.06 -13.80 54.18
C VAL A 909 -34.89 -14.31 55.31
N GLY A 910 -36.14 -14.71 55.01
CA GLY A 910 -37.10 -15.20 56.01
C GLY A 910 -37.96 -14.12 56.66
N GLN A 911 -37.76 -12.82 56.36
CA GLN A 911 -38.57 -11.76 56.92
C GLN A 911 -39.92 -11.57 56.29
N ASP A 912 -40.11 -12.00 55.03
CA ASP A 912 -41.40 -11.97 54.36
C ASP A 912 -42.10 -13.34 54.46
N ALA A 913 -43.25 -13.36 55.09
CA ALA A 913 -44.02 -14.58 55.32
C ALA A 913 -44.56 -15.23 54.02
N ASN A 914 -44.76 -14.43 52.96
CA ASN A 914 -45.22 -14.94 51.65
C ASN A 914 -44.04 -15.53 50.85
N HIS A 915 -42.82 -15.06 51.08
CA HIS A 915 -41.62 -15.49 50.38
C HIS A 915 -40.46 -15.73 51.37
N PRO A 916 -40.56 -16.76 52.25
CA PRO A 916 -39.64 -16.95 53.36
C PRO A 916 -38.21 -17.35 52.96
N THR A 917 -37.95 -17.67 51.69
CA THR A 917 -36.60 -17.99 51.18
C THR A 917 -35.98 -16.83 50.41
N LEU A 918 -36.67 -15.68 50.34
CA LEU A 918 -36.17 -14.51 49.62
C LEU A 918 -35.65 -13.42 50.54
N CYS A 919 -34.65 -12.66 50.08
CA CYS A 919 -34.22 -11.42 50.72
C CYS A 919 -35.26 -10.29 50.51
N ALA A 920 -35.21 -9.22 51.28
CA ALA A 920 -36.12 -8.10 51.18
C ALA A 920 -36.26 -7.52 49.74
N HIS A 921 -35.15 -7.33 49.03
CA HIS A 921 -35.17 -6.87 47.65
C HIS A 921 -35.97 -7.79 46.74
N CYS A 922 -35.72 -9.11 46.77
CA CYS A 922 -36.40 -10.07 45.93
C CYS A 922 -37.87 -10.20 46.31
N SER A 923 -38.22 -10.13 47.60
CA SER A 923 -39.60 -10.10 48.07
C SER A 923 -40.37 -8.88 47.57
N GLN A 924 -39.71 -7.71 47.54
CA GLN A 924 -40.32 -6.48 47.00
C GLN A 924 -40.56 -6.64 45.48
N VAL A 925 -39.62 -7.19 44.71
CA VAL A 925 -39.80 -7.46 43.27
C VAL A 925 -40.98 -8.44 43.05
N MET A 926 -41.14 -9.47 43.87
CA MET A 926 -42.28 -10.39 43.75
C MET A 926 -43.64 -9.67 43.95
N LYS A 927 -43.73 -8.73 44.90
CA LYS A 927 -44.90 -7.90 45.07
C LYS A 927 -45.18 -7.00 43.85
N GLU A 928 -44.17 -6.42 43.27
CA GLU A 928 -44.30 -5.62 42.02
C GLU A 928 -44.78 -6.48 40.84
N LEU A 929 -44.40 -7.73 40.78
CA LEU A 929 -44.88 -8.70 39.80
C LEU A 929 -46.26 -9.25 40.10
N SER A 930 -46.87 -8.86 41.22
CA SER A 930 -48.16 -9.40 41.71
C SER A 930 -48.18 -10.93 41.90
N LEU A 931 -47.07 -11.49 42.31
CA LEU A 931 -46.83 -12.93 42.53
C LEU A 931 -46.71 -13.26 44.02
#